data_9ca850627ab347e7764a2ffc8f6a61c1
#
_entry.id   9ca850627ab347e7764a2ffc8f6a61c1
#
_cell.length_a   1.000
_cell.length_b   1.000
_cell.length_c   1.000
_cell.angle_alpha   90.00
_cell.angle_beta   90.00
_cell.angle_gamma   90.00
#
_symmetry.space_group_name_H-M   'P 1'
#
loop_
_entity.id
_entity.type
_entity.pdbx_description
1 polymer ?
#
loop_
_entity_poly.entity_id
_entity_poly.type
_entity_poly.pdbx_seq_one_letter_code
_entity_poly.pdbx_strand_id
1 'polypeptide(L)'
;FYEGPPSANGMPGIHHVIARTIKDLFCRYKTLKGFQVNRKAGWDTHGLPVELAVEKELGITKEDIGTTISIEEYNKACRTNVMKYKGSWEDITEEMGYWVDMKTPYLTYDNKYIESVWWLLGQMHKKELLYKGHTVQPFSPKAGTGLSTHELNQPGCYRNVKDTSAIAQFKVIKNENSESLFNKTKNDIYCLAWTTTPWTLPSNTALAVGKKIDYLLVETLNQYTGKAITVIVAKGLSSNYFKAENAELKFADYIVGKKNLPFNIIAELKGDKLEGLRYEQLLPYAQPEDGDAFRIILADFVTTEDGTGIVHLAPSFGADDNRVCKQNGIGTLTLVNKQGKFVDAVTDFAGIYVKDEYYTDEDEKPKLSADVQIVIKLKEENLCFKAEKYEHSYPHCWRTDKPILYYPMDSWFVKTTDYKDRMLELNKTINWKPKSTGEGRFGKWLENLVDWNLSRSRFWGIPIPIWRTEDGETEICISSIEELKTEIEKSIAAGLMNTNPLADFIVGDMSEENYTSFDLHRPYVDNIILISKDGKPMKRELDLIDVWFDSGSMPYAQLHYPFENKKIFEQNYPADFIAEGVDQTRGWFFTLHAISTMLFDSVAYKNVISNGLVLDKNGNKMSKRLGNATDPFKTIDKYGADATRWYMISNAQPWDNLKFDESGIQEVQRKFFGTLYNTYSFFALYANIDGFNYTENEVAVENRSEIDRWILSELNTLIKQVEGNYEDYEPTKVARLIQDFVMNKLSNWHVRLSRRRFWKGEYNTDKISAYQTLYECLEKITLLSAPIAPFFMDRLFQDLNTISKKHAVTSVHLANFPKADNSMIDADLERKMQLAQNITSLALSLRKKEMIRVRQPLQKIMIPVLNPKMQQDIEAISSIVLSEINVKEIAYLTENSDVLTKKIKPNFKTLGPKFGKDMKLISGVITQFSSDNIKQIEKEGIYKINDTITIDLTDVEISSADIPGCIVANNDGVTVALDITLSADLKEEGLAREFINRVQNLRKDNGFKVTDKVNILVENN
;
A
#
# COMPACT_ATOMS: atom_id res chain seq x y z
N PHE A 1 12.80 11.57 11.04
CA PHE A 1 11.79 10.53 10.79
C PHE A 1 10.42 10.99 11.26
N TYR A 2 9.38 10.74 10.46
CA TYR A 2 8.00 11.01 10.85
C TYR A 2 7.24 9.70 11.05
N GLU A 3 6.57 9.58 12.21
CA GLU A 3 5.66 8.50 12.55
C GLU A 3 4.24 8.90 12.18
N GLY A 4 3.56 8.09 11.35
CA GLY A 4 2.15 8.28 11.08
C GLY A 4 1.31 8.01 12.34
N PRO A 5 0.53 8.99 12.82
CA PRO A 5 -0.20 8.84 14.08
C PRO A 5 -1.36 7.86 13.93
N PRO A 6 -1.38 6.73 14.66
CA PRO A 6 -2.55 5.88 14.68
C PRO A 6 -3.66 6.50 15.52
N SER A 7 -4.91 6.12 15.26
CA SER A 7 -6.02 6.39 16.15
C SER A 7 -6.18 5.23 17.14
N ALA A 8 -6.21 5.53 18.45
CA ALA A 8 -6.31 4.52 19.51
C ALA A 8 -7.75 4.06 19.81
N ASN A 9 -8.70 4.31 18.91
CA ASN A 9 -10.10 3.87 19.04
C ASN A 9 -10.35 2.43 18.59
N GLY A 10 -9.31 1.70 18.14
CA GLY A 10 -9.37 0.31 17.70
C GLY A 10 -8.13 -0.49 18.06
N MET A 11 -8.27 -1.81 18.20
CA MET A 11 -7.16 -2.73 18.47
C MET A 11 -6.17 -2.78 17.32
N PRO A 12 -4.86 -2.82 17.59
CA PRO A 12 -3.85 -3.00 16.56
C PRO A 12 -4.03 -4.35 15.82
N GLY A 13 -3.71 -4.38 14.54
CA GLY A 13 -3.74 -5.58 13.69
C GLY A 13 -2.36 -5.93 13.16
N ILE A 14 -2.22 -7.11 12.57
CA ILE A 14 -0.94 -7.63 12.05
C ILE A 14 -0.32 -6.72 10.95
N HIS A 15 -1.14 -5.99 10.20
CA HIS A 15 -0.67 -5.03 9.20
C HIS A 15 0.04 -3.81 9.81
N HIS A 16 -0.27 -3.46 11.06
CA HIS A 16 0.45 -2.41 11.78
C HIS A 16 1.85 -2.88 12.19
N VAL A 17 2.01 -4.19 12.46
CA VAL A 17 3.32 -4.76 12.84
C VAL A 17 4.33 -4.64 11.70
N ILE A 18 3.94 -4.93 10.44
CA ILE A 18 4.87 -4.80 9.30
C ILE A 18 5.28 -3.34 9.05
N ALA A 19 4.32 -2.40 9.04
CA ALA A 19 4.62 -0.99 8.83
C ALA A 19 5.59 -0.46 9.89
N ARG A 20 5.34 -0.80 11.16
CA ARG A 20 6.22 -0.42 12.28
C ARG A 20 7.57 -1.11 12.23
N THR A 21 7.63 -2.39 11.80
CA THR A 21 8.90 -3.09 11.59
C THR A 21 9.77 -2.39 10.55
N ILE A 22 9.19 -1.96 9.43
CA ILE A 22 9.91 -1.25 8.38
C ILE A 22 10.45 0.09 8.88
N LYS A 23 9.63 0.84 9.61
CA LYS A 23 10.06 2.11 10.22
C LYS A 23 11.20 1.92 11.21
N ASP A 24 11.05 0.98 12.14
CA ASP A 24 12.03 0.71 13.18
C ASP A 24 13.38 0.27 12.61
N LEU A 25 13.36 -0.64 11.62
CA LEU A 25 14.63 -1.17 11.09
C LEU A 25 15.51 -0.09 10.46
N PHE A 26 14.93 0.89 9.71
CA PHE A 26 15.71 1.98 9.14
C PHE A 26 16.17 2.99 10.20
N CYS A 27 15.34 3.26 11.20
CA CYS A 27 15.72 4.10 12.33
C CYS A 27 16.88 3.45 13.12
N ARG A 28 16.84 2.13 13.37
CA ARG A 28 17.94 1.38 14.02
C ARG A 28 19.19 1.38 13.16
N TYR A 29 19.08 1.11 11.88
CA TYR A 29 20.21 1.15 10.95
C TYR A 29 20.89 2.53 10.96
N LYS A 30 20.14 3.62 10.85
CA LYS A 30 20.72 4.97 10.88
C LYS A 30 21.34 5.30 12.26
N THR A 31 20.78 4.79 13.35
CA THR A 31 21.41 4.91 14.67
C THR A 31 22.76 4.19 14.70
N LEU A 32 22.87 2.96 14.18
CA LEU A 32 24.14 2.23 14.06
C LEU A 32 25.15 2.94 13.16
N LYS A 33 24.67 3.72 12.17
CA LYS A 33 25.51 4.57 11.32
C LYS A 33 25.98 5.86 12.00
N GLY A 34 25.60 6.10 13.24
CA GLY A 34 26.01 7.25 14.06
C GLY A 34 25.09 8.48 13.93
N PHE A 35 23.91 8.35 13.32
CA PHE A 35 22.95 9.44 13.28
C PHE A 35 22.10 9.49 14.55
N GLN A 36 21.78 10.69 15.01
CA GLN A 36 20.72 10.91 15.98
C GLN A 36 19.38 10.81 15.24
N VAL A 37 18.55 9.88 15.66
CA VAL A 37 17.22 9.66 15.06
C VAL A 37 16.14 10.04 16.05
N ASN A 38 15.42 11.11 15.78
CA ASN A 38 14.27 11.53 16.55
C ASN A 38 13.08 10.63 16.24
N ARG A 39 12.54 9.97 17.26
CA ARG A 39 11.47 8.97 17.15
C ARG A 39 10.34 9.35 18.08
N LYS A 40 9.49 10.31 17.69
CA LYS A 40 8.36 10.77 18.51
C LYS A 40 7.09 10.08 18.06
N ALA A 41 6.41 9.41 18.99
CA ALA A 41 5.08 8.87 18.76
C ALA A 41 4.01 9.97 18.74
N GLY A 42 2.84 9.67 18.21
CA GLY A 42 1.69 10.57 18.21
C GLY A 42 0.38 9.81 18.05
N TRP A 43 -0.72 10.51 18.35
CA TRP A 43 -2.07 9.97 18.25
C TRP A 43 -2.95 10.91 17.42
N ASP A 44 -3.57 10.34 16.41
CA ASP A 44 -4.66 11.00 15.68
C ASP A 44 -5.95 10.81 16.48
N THR A 45 -6.43 11.91 17.04
CA THR A 45 -7.46 11.87 18.09
C THR A 45 -8.81 12.43 17.65
N HIS A 46 -8.91 12.94 16.43
CA HIS A 46 -10.12 13.55 15.88
C HIS A 46 -10.79 12.73 14.79
N GLY A 47 -11.93 13.22 14.36
CA GLY A 47 -12.56 12.80 13.12
C GLY A 47 -13.64 11.75 13.25
N LEU A 48 -14.23 11.48 12.11
CA LEU A 48 -15.41 10.62 11.93
C LEU A 48 -15.32 9.23 12.56
N PRO A 49 -14.15 8.55 12.58
CA PRO A 49 -14.05 7.24 13.21
C PRO A 49 -14.37 7.24 14.72
N VAL A 50 -13.95 8.29 15.41
CA VAL A 50 -14.19 8.45 16.84
C VAL A 50 -15.64 8.79 17.09
N GLU A 51 -16.16 9.75 16.34
CA GLU A 51 -17.54 10.21 16.46
C GLU A 51 -18.55 9.10 16.23
N LEU A 52 -18.42 8.32 15.16
CA LEU A 52 -19.32 7.18 14.87
C LEU A 52 -19.22 6.06 15.92
N ALA A 53 -18.04 5.86 16.53
CA ALA A 53 -17.90 4.90 17.61
C ALA A 53 -18.65 5.36 18.87
N VAL A 54 -18.58 6.65 19.19
CA VAL A 54 -19.29 7.27 20.33
C VAL A 54 -20.80 7.31 20.09
N GLU A 55 -21.25 7.73 18.90
CA GLU A 55 -22.67 7.70 18.53
C GLU A 55 -23.27 6.29 18.72
N LYS A 56 -22.54 5.28 18.28
CA LYS A 56 -22.97 3.88 18.46
C LYS A 56 -22.96 3.46 19.93
N GLU A 57 -21.98 3.87 20.72
CA GLU A 57 -21.87 3.53 22.14
C GLU A 57 -22.97 4.18 22.96
N LEU A 58 -23.31 5.44 22.63
CA LEU A 58 -24.38 6.20 23.29
C LEU A 58 -25.80 5.89 22.75
N GLY A 59 -25.89 5.20 21.59
CA GLY A 59 -27.17 4.93 20.94
C GLY A 59 -27.85 6.16 20.35
N ILE A 60 -27.08 7.16 19.94
CA ILE A 60 -27.54 8.46 19.40
C ILE A 60 -27.20 8.61 17.93
N THR A 61 -27.79 9.62 17.30
CA THR A 61 -27.48 10.09 15.95
C THR A 61 -26.87 11.48 15.99
N LYS A 62 -26.40 11.98 14.87
CA LYS A 62 -25.86 13.34 14.75
C LYS A 62 -26.88 14.41 15.16
N GLU A 63 -28.14 14.18 14.87
CA GLU A 63 -29.24 15.10 15.13
C GLU A 63 -29.54 15.28 16.64
N ASP A 64 -29.14 14.33 17.45
CA ASP A 64 -29.31 14.35 18.89
C ASP A 64 -28.28 15.27 19.57
N ILE A 65 -27.15 15.54 18.90
CA ILE A 65 -26.04 16.33 19.44
C ILE A 65 -26.41 17.81 19.39
N GLY A 66 -26.38 18.47 20.55
CA GLY A 66 -26.84 19.84 20.74
C GLY A 66 -28.34 19.98 21.04
N THR A 67 -29.08 18.83 21.09
CA THR A 67 -30.50 18.79 21.42
C THR A 67 -30.77 17.89 22.62
N THR A 68 -30.57 16.58 22.52
CA THR A 68 -30.74 15.60 23.59
C THR A 68 -29.50 15.40 24.45
N ILE A 69 -28.31 15.59 23.86
CA ILE A 69 -27.03 15.62 24.55
C ILE A 69 -26.29 16.92 24.18
N SER A 70 -25.63 17.55 25.13
CA SER A 70 -24.85 18.76 24.87
C SER A 70 -23.61 18.44 24.02
N ILE A 71 -23.15 19.43 23.24
CA ILE A 71 -21.90 19.30 22.44
C ILE A 71 -20.70 19.03 23.37
N GLU A 72 -20.69 19.64 24.54
CA GLU A 72 -19.64 19.45 25.55
C GLU A 72 -19.58 18.01 26.06
N GLU A 73 -20.71 17.44 26.46
CA GLU A 73 -20.78 16.04 26.93
C GLU A 73 -20.38 15.05 25.83
N TYR A 74 -20.85 15.32 24.60
CA TYR A 74 -20.49 14.50 23.45
C TYR A 74 -18.97 14.55 23.16
N ASN A 75 -18.39 15.74 23.14
CA ASN A 75 -16.95 15.91 22.88
C ASN A 75 -16.08 15.31 24.00
N LYS A 76 -16.56 15.38 25.26
CA LYS A 76 -15.90 14.69 26.37
C LYS A 76 -15.93 13.17 26.21
N ALA A 77 -17.05 12.60 25.73
CA ALA A 77 -17.14 11.18 25.41
C ALA A 77 -16.19 10.80 24.26
N CYS A 78 -16.08 11.62 23.22
CA CYS A 78 -15.13 11.43 22.12
C CYS A 78 -13.68 11.45 22.61
N ARG A 79 -13.29 12.42 23.42
CA ARG A 79 -11.94 12.55 24.02
C ARG A 79 -11.59 11.32 24.87
N THR A 80 -12.54 10.72 25.55
CA THR A 80 -12.34 9.50 26.35
C THR A 80 -12.25 8.26 25.45
N ASN A 81 -13.16 8.14 24.49
CA ASN A 81 -13.24 6.95 23.62
C ASN A 81 -12.02 6.79 22.72
N VAL A 82 -11.45 7.89 22.21
CA VAL A 82 -10.31 7.83 21.27
C VAL A 82 -9.07 7.20 21.88
N MET A 83 -8.92 7.24 23.21
CA MET A 83 -7.79 6.66 23.93
C MET A 83 -8.07 5.28 24.51
N LYS A 84 -9.22 4.67 24.19
CA LYS A 84 -9.71 3.39 24.76
C LYS A 84 -8.73 2.23 24.62
N TYR A 85 -8.00 2.16 23.52
CA TYR A 85 -7.05 1.07 23.24
C TYR A 85 -5.59 1.52 23.29
N LYS A 86 -5.30 2.71 23.86
CA LYS A 86 -3.93 3.23 23.99
C LYS A 86 -2.97 2.21 24.59
N GLY A 87 -3.36 1.57 25.72
CA GLY A 87 -2.54 0.54 26.38
C GLY A 87 -2.18 -0.61 25.43
N SER A 88 -3.15 -1.16 24.69
CA SER A 88 -2.88 -2.25 23.72
C SER A 88 -1.92 -1.83 22.60
N TRP A 89 -1.94 -0.55 22.21
CA TRP A 89 -0.98 -0.03 21.24
C TRP A 89 0.42 0.15 21.85
N GLU A 90 0.51 0.54 23.10
CA GLU A 90 1.77 0.61 23.85
C GLU A 90 2.36 -0.78 24.04
N ASP A 91 1.52 -1.76 24.47
CA ASP A 91 1.94 -3.16 24.66
C ASP A 91 2.51 -3.75 23.34
N ILE A 92 1.79 -3.65 22.23
CA ILE A 92 2.31 -4.20 20.96
C ILE A 92 3.56 -3.47 20.48
N THR A 93 3.73 -2.19 20.79
CA THR A 93 4.92 -1.42 20.46
C THR A 93 6.14 -1.95 21.20
N GLU A 94 6.00 -2.26 22.47
CA GLU A 94 7.06 -2.86 23.30
C GLU A 94 7.33 -4.31 22.91
N GLU A 95 6.29 -5.14 22.81
CA GLU A 95 6.42 -6.56 22.50
C GLU A 95 7.08 -6.82 21.14
N MET A 96 6.73 -6.01 20.12
CA MET A 96 7.38 -6.16 18.82
C MET A 96 8.77 -5.52 18.72
N GLY A 97 9.20 -4.80 19.77
CA GLY A 97 10.50 -4.12 19.83
C GLY A 97 10.59 -2.87 18.95
N TYR A 98 9.47 -2.13 18.76
CA TYR A 98 9.50 -0.86 18.05
C TYR A 98 10.08 0.24 18.95
N TRP A 99 11.25 0.73 18.60
CA TRP A 99 11.95 1.76 19.35
C TRP A 99 11.45 3.16 19.01
N VAL A 100 10.38 3.60 19.65
CA VAL A 100 9.76 4.92 19.51
C VAL A 100 9.46 5.52 20.88
N ASP A 101 9.57 6.84 21.02
CA ASP A 101 9.23 7.55 22.27
C ASP A 101 7.71 7.64 22.45
N MET A 102 7.17 6.80 23.33
CA MET A 102 5.76 6.78 23.74
C MET A 102 5.50 7.58 25.01
N LYS A 103 6.54 8.12 25.67
CA LYS A 103 6.37 8.85 26.95
C LYS A 103 5.88 10.28 26.74
N THR A 104 6.32 10.90 25.65
CA THR A 104 5.97 12.27 25.29
C THR A 104 5.37 12.36 23.89
N PRO A 105 4.28 11.59 23.62
CA PRO A 105 3.65 11.62 22.32
C PRO A 105 2.98 12.98 22.07
N TYR A 106 2.81 13.36 20.81
CA TYR A 106 1.91 14.47 20.50
C TYR A 106 0.47 13.96 20.39
N LEU A 107 -0.48 14.80 20.74
CA LEU A 107 -1.91 14.51 20.65
C LEU A 107 -2.56 15.59 19.79
N THR A 108 -3.28 15.20 18.75
CA THR A 108 -3.83 16.22 17.84
C THR A 108 -4.93 17.09 18.48
N TYR A 109 -5.51 16.66 19.61
CA TYR A 109 -6.47 17.46 20.39
C TYR A 109 -5.83 18.44 21.38
N ASP A 110 -4.50 18.45 21.54
CA ASP A 110 -3.84 19.39 22.46
C ASP A 110 -3.87 20.82 21.91
N ASN A 111 -4.11 21.80 22.78
CA ASN A 111 -4.22 23.20 22.38
C ASN A 111 -2.96 23.72 21.68
N LYS A 112 -1.76 23.28 22.08
CA LYS A 112 -0.50 23.58 21.37
C LYS A 112 -0.50 23.05 19.93
N TYR A 113 -1.02 21.85 19.73
CA TYR A 113 -1.16 21.29 18.39
C TYR A 113 -2.15 22.08 17.54
N ILE A 114 -3.34 22.38 18.12
CA ILE A 114 -4.40 23.14 17.48
C ILE A 114 -3.92 24.56 17.12
N GLU A 115 -3.18 25.22 17.99
CA GLU A 115 -2.62 26.56 17.72
C GLU A 115 -1.68 26.55 16.50
N SER A 116 -0.81 25.54 16.40
CA SER A 116 0.03 25.38 15.20
C SER A 116 -0.79 25.14 13.93
N VAL A 117 -1.86 24.36 14.01
CA VAL A 117 -2.79 24.14 12.88
C VAL A 117 -3.48 25.45 12.49
N TRP A 118 -3.95 26.22 13.46
CA TRP A 118 -4.53 27.53 13.21
C TRP A 118 -3.53 28.51 12.58
N TRP A 119 -2.27 28.45 13.02
CA TRP A 119 -1.22 29.24 12.39
C TRP A 119 -1.04 28.87 10.91
N LEU A 120 -1.00 27.58 10.56
CA LEU A 120 -0.90 27.14 9.17
C LEU A 120 -2.09 27.63 8.32
N LEU A 121 -3.31 27.54 8.85
CA LEU A 121 -4.51 28.06 8.19
C LEU A 121 -4.44 29.57 8.03
N GLY A 122 -3.97 30.29 9.06
CA GLY A 122 -3.74 31.73 8.99
C GLY A 122 -2.72 32.13 7.93
N GLN A 123 -1.65 31.34 7.73
CA GLN A 123 -0.70 31.56 6.62
C GLN A 123 -1.34 31.30 5.26
N MET A 124 -2.19 30.26 5.15
CA MET A 124 -2.94 30.00 3.92
C MET A 124 -3.95 31.11 3.61
N HIS A 125 -4.64 31.60 4.63
CA HIS A 125 -5.58 32.72 4.49
C HIS A 125 -4.85 34.00 4.02
N LYS A 126 -3.70 34.34 4.60
CA LYS A 126 -2.87 35.48 4.16
C LYS A 126 -2.37 35.35 2.71
N LYS A 127 -2.24 34.15 2.21
CA LYS A 127 -1.87 33.84 0.81
C LYS A 127 -3.10 33.71 -0.12
N GLU A 128 -4.31 34.01 0.38
CA GLU A 128 -5.58 33.90 -0.36
C GLU A 128 -5.87 32.49 -0.88
N LEU A 129 -5.33 31.47 -0.21
CA LEU A 129 -5.53 30.06 -0.55
C LEU A 129 -6.79 29.46 0.09
N LEU A 130 -7.37 30.13 1.10
CA LEU A 130 -8.64 29.73 1.70
C LEU A 130 -9.78 30.54 1.12
N TYR A 131 -10.85 29.88 0.72
CA TYR A 131 -12.06 30.54 0.25
C TYR A 131 -13.31 29.76 0.60
N LYS A 132 -14.44 30.46 0.76
CA LYS A 132 -15.75 29.85 0.93
C LYS A 132 -16.44 29.72 -0.42
N GLY A 133 -16.94 28.54 -0.74
CA GLY A 133 -17.62 28.27 -2.00
C GLY A 133 -18.91 27.49 -1.80
N HIS A 134 -19.94 27.81 -2.61
CA HIS A 134 -21.15 27.01 -2.72
C HIS A 134 -21.05 26.10 -3.95
N THR A 135 -20.89 24.80 -3.69
CA THR A 135 -20.73 23.83 -4.79
C THR A 135 -21.38 22.51 -4.44
N VAL A 136 -21.65 21.71 -5.48
CA VAL A 136 -22.13 20.33 -5.33
C VAL A 136 -20.93 19.42 -5.01
N GLN A 137 -20.97 18.77 -3.87
CA GLN A 137 -19.87 18.03 -3.30
C GLN A 137 -20.29 16.63 -2.87
N PRO A 138 -19.34 15.68 -2.77
CA PRO A 138 -19.61 14.40 -2.14
C PRO A 138 -20.09 14.58 -0.70
N PHE A 139 -21.20 13.98 -0.38
CA PHE A 139 -21.82 14.05 0.94
C PHE A 139 -22.26 12.66 1.40
N SER A 140 -21.98 12.32 2.64
CA SER A 140 -22.47 11.08 3.25
C SER A 140 -23.69 11.37 4.12
N PRO A 141 -24.93 11.02 3.71
CA PRO A 141 -26.10 11.17 4.53
C PRO A 141 -25.98 10.43 5.88
N LYS A 142 -25.39 9.23 5.86
CA LYS A 142 -25.23 8.42 7.09
C LYS A 142 -24.21 9.00 8.06
N ALA A 143 -23.17 9.67 7.58
CA ALA A 143 -22.19 10.39 8.42
C ALA A 143 -22.62 11.83 8.68
N GLY A 144 -23.56 12.37 7.93
CA GLY A 144 -24.04 13.75 8.04
C GLY A 144 -22.99 14.82 7.71
N THR A 145 -22.02 14.51 6.83
CA THR A 145 -20.93 15.44 6.50
C THR A 145 -20.48 15.34 5.05
N GLY A 146 -19.91 16.43 4.53
CA GLY A 146 -19.19 16.44 3.26
C GLY A 146 -17.91 15.58 3.33
N LEU A 147 -17.46 15.12 2.16
CA LEU A 147 -16.24 14.35 2.00
C LEU A 147 -15.33 15.04 0.99
N SER A 148 -14.04 14.91 1.18
CA SER A 148 -13.05 15.38 0.21
C SER A 148 -12.83 14.36 -0.89
N THR A 149 -12.28 14.79 -2.03
CA THR A 149 -12.00 13.91 -3.17
C THR A 149 -11.04 12.78 -2.81
N HIS A 150 -10.05 13.04 -1.96
CA HIS A 150 -9.10 12.01 -1.56
C HIS A 150 -9.74 10.94 -0.65
N GLU A 151 -10.76 11.29 0.15
CA GLU A 151 -11.54 10.31 0.93
C GLU A 151 -12.34 9.37 0.01
N LEU A 152 -12.90 9.87 -1.09
CA LEU A 152 -13.59 9.04 -2.07
C LEU A 152 -12.66 8.12 -2.86
N ASN A 153 -11.40 8.48 -2.98
CA ASN A 153 -10.39 7.69 -3.69
C ASN A 153 -9.66 6.67 -2.79
N GLN A 154 -10.14 6.47 -1.56
CA GLN A 154 -9.66 5.38 -0.70
C GLN A 154 -10.03 4.01 -1.29
N PRO A 155 -9.19 2.97 -1.09
CA PRO A 155 -9.46 1.64 -1.62
C PRO A 155 -10.79 1.06 -1.15
N GLY A 156 -11.65 0.67 -2.10
CA GLY A 156 -12.95 0.06 -1.83
C GLY A 156 -14.11 1.05 -1.67
N CYS A 157 -13.89 2.35 -1.89
CA CYS A 157 -14.99 3.32 -1.92
C CYS A 157 -15.87 3.14 -3.17
N TYR A 158 -15.29 2.88 -4.32
CA TYR A 158 -16.08 2.57 -5.52
C TYR A 158 -16.39 1.08 -5.58
N ARG A 159 -17.69 0.74 -5.72
CA ARG A 159 -18.19 -0.64 -5.74
C ARG A 159 -19.14 -0.83 -6.89
N ASN A 160 -19.10 -2.01 -7.50
CA ASN A 160 -20.12 -2.38 -8.47
C ASN A 160 -21.45 -2.63 -7.74
N VAL A 161 -22.45 -1.88 -8.14
CA VAL A 161 -23.83 -2.02 -7.64
C VAL A 161 -24.77 -2.31 -8.80
N LYS A 162 -25.87 -2.97 -8.53
CA LYS A 162 -26.88 -3.32 -9.53
C LYS A 162 -28.17 -2.54 -9.26
N ASP A 163 -28.24 -1.34 -9.83
CA ASP A 163 -29.35 -0.42 -9.66
C ASP A 163 -30.42 -0.58 -10.76
N THR A 164 -31.58 0.06 -10.58
CA THR A 164 -32.58 0.19 -11.63
C THR A 164 -32.26 1.40 -12.49
N SER A 165 -32.01 1.21 -13.75
CA SER A 165 -31.87 2.30 -14.72
C SER A 165 -33.16 2.57 -15.46
N ALA A 166 -33.36 3.81 -15.90
CA ALA A 166 -34.52 4.24 -16.66
C ALA A 166 -34.12 5.14 -17.84
N ILE A 167 -34.85 4.98 -18.94
CA ILE A 167 -34.91 5.96 -20.04
C ILE A 167 -36.21 6.69 -19.90
N ALA A 168 -36.14 7.94 -19.46
CA ALA A 168 -37.29 8.80 -19.29
C ALA A 168 -37.61 9.53 -20.57
N GLN A 169 -38.91 9.81 -20.80
CA GLN A 169 -39.47 10.51 -21.94
C GLN A 169 -39.86 11.95 -21.55
N PHE A 170 -39.08 12.92 -21.98
CA PHE A 170 -39.31 14.33 -21.72
C PHE A 170 -40.05 14.93 -22.88
N LYS A 171 -41.33 15.30 -22.66
CA LYS A 171 -42.25 15.76 -23.72
C LYS A 171 -41.88 17.15 -24.18
N VAL A 172 -41.56 17.33 -25.47
CA VAL A 172 -41.22 18.61 -26.08
C VAL A 172 -42.47 19.49 -26.21
N ILE A 173 -42.34 20.73 -25.77
CA ILE A 173 -43.42 21.72 -25.91
C ILE A 173 -43.46 22.27 -27.33
N LYS A 174 -44.65 22.29 -27.95
CA LYS A 174 -44.85 22.89 -29.26
C LYS A 174 -44.82 24.41 -29.16
N ASN A 175 -43.85 25.03 -29.80
CA ASN A 175 -43.64 26.46 -29.89
C ASN A 175 -42.88 26.81 -31.18
N GLU A 176 -42.58 28.08 -31.43
CA GLU A 176 -41.88 28.52 -32.64
C GLU A 176 -40.55 27.79 -32.87
N ASN A 177 -39.80 27.51 -31.81
CA ASN A 177 -38.49 26.83 -31.92
C ASN A 177 -38.60 25.33 -32.25
N SER A 178 -39.72 24.68 -31.89
CA SER A 178 -39.98 23.26 -32.10
C SER A 178 -40.90 22.98 -33.31
N GLU A 179 -41.48 23.99 -33.93
CA GLU A 179 -42.47 23.85 -35.01
C GLU A 179 -41.95 23.01 -36.17
N SER A 180 -40.70 23.16 -36.53
CA SER A 180 -40.04 22.38 -37.60
C SER A 180 -40.03 20.87 -37.34
N LEU A 181 -40.03 20.44 -36.08
CA LEU A 181 -40.09 19.04 -35.67
C LEU A 181 -41.56 18.54 -35.74
N PHE A 182 -42.50 19.30 -35.20
CA PHE A 182 -43.92 18.95 -35.18
C PHE A 182 -44.54 18.93 -36.58
N ASN A 183 -43.97 19.63 -37.56
CA ASN A 183 -44.38 19.56 -38.95
C ASN A 183 -44.02 18.21 -39.62
N LYS A 184 -43.18 17.38 -39.00
CA LYS A 184 -42.73 16.07 -39.50
C LYS A 184 -43.53 14.88 -38.95
N THR A 185 -44.27 15.08 -37.86
CA THR A 185 -45.04 14.02 -37.18
C THR A 185 -46.35 14.56 -36.61
N LYS A 186 -47.33 13.64 -36.41
CA LYS A 186 -48.59 13.97 -35.72
C LYS A 186 -48.55 13.57 -34.23
N ASN A 187 -47.49 12.83 -33.81
CA ASN A 187 -47.34 12.33 -32.46
C ASN A 187 -46.72 13.39 -31.56
N ASP A 188 -46.92 13.25 -30.25
CA ASP A 188 -46.13 13.94 -29.24
C ASP A 188 -44.66 13.58 -29.41
N ILE A 189 -43.76 14.58 -29.28
CA ILE A 189 -42.31 14.41 -29.41
C ILE A 189 -41.71 14.36 -28.02
N TYR A 190 -40.80 13.38 -27.79
CA TYR A 190 -40.11 13.15 -26.51
C TYR A 190 -38.58 13.09 -26.70
N CYS A 191 -37.85 13.78 -25.86
CA CYS A 191 -36.43 13.52 -25.71
C CYS A 191 -36.22 12.33 -24.80
N LEU A 192 -35.40 11.35 -25.23
CA LEU A 192 -35.05 10.19 -24.42
C LEU A 192 -33.78 10.48 -23.61
N ALA A 193 -33.88 10.54 -22.30
CA ALA A 193 -32.72 10.65 -21.45
C ALA A 193 -32.59 9.43 -20.53
N TRP A 194 -31.35 8.88 -20.47
CA TRP A 194 -31.04 7.72 -19.67
C TRP A 194 -30.45 8.14 -18.34
N THR A 195 -30.80 7.40 -17.26
CA THR A 195 -30.22 7.58 -15.93
C THR A 195 -30.07 6.23 -15.21
N THR A 196 -29.01 6.08 -14.43
CA THR A 196 -28.80 4.99 -13.48
C THR A 196 -29.30 5.33 -12.07
N THR A 197 -29.76 6.57 -11.87
CA THR A 197 -30.26 7.11 -10.59
C THR A 197 -31.62 7.76 -10.77
N PRO A 198 -32.71 6.99 -11.00
CA PRO A 198 -34.06 7.55 -11.20
C PRO A 198 -34.51 8.49 -10.08
N TRP A 199 -33.99 8.34 -8.86
CA TRP A 199 -34.30 9.22 -7.74
C TRP A 199 -33.91 10.69 -7.95
N THR A 200 -33.05 11.00 -8.96
CA THR A 200 -32.70 12.39 -9.32
C THR A 200 -33.71 13.03 -10.27
N LEU A 201 -34.55 12.25 -10.94
CA LEU A 201 -35.52 12.76 -11.93
C LEU A 201 -36.52 13.81 -11.41
N PRO A 202 -37.01 13.73 -10.14
CA PRO A 202 -37.83 14.81 -9.57
C PRO A 202 -37.15 16.18 -9.56
N SER A 203 -35.80 16.17 -9.44
CA SER A 203 -34.97 17.40 -9.40
C SER A 203 -34.39 17.79 -10.78
N ASN A 204 -34.93 17.22 -11.86
CA ASN A 204 -34.52 17.62 -13.23
C ASN A 204 -34.87 19.07 -13.51
N THR A 205 -33.94 19.85 -14.08
CA THR A 205 -34.18 21.23 -14.49
C THR A 205 -33.72 21.54 -15.95
N ALA A 206 -32.93 20.66 -16.56
CA ALA A 206 -32.51 20.80 -17.95
C ALA A 206 -32.19 19.41 -18.58
N LEU A 207 -32.10 19.40 -19.91
CA LEU A 207 -31.53 18.32 -20.70
C LEU A 207 -30.27 18.81 -21.43
N ALA A 208 -29.24 17.98 -21.52
CA ALA A 208 -28.01 18.29 -22.22
C ALA A 208 -27.86 17.45 -23.50
N VAL A 209 -27.38 18.07 -24.56
CA VAL A 209 -27.05 17.44 -25.85
C VAL A 209 -25.64 17.85 -26.30
N GLY A 210 -24.99 17.00 -27.09
CA GLY A 210 -23.67 17.29 -27.66
C GLY A 210 -23.81 18.06 -28.96
N LYS A 211 -23.20 19.25 -29.07
CA LYS A 211 -23.29 20.13 -30.24
C LYS A 211 -23.06 19.45 -31.59
N LYS A 212 -22.07 18.54 -31.65
CA LYS A 212 -21.64 17.87 -32.89
C LYS A 212 -22.26 16.50 -33.09
N ILE A 213 -23.05 16.02 -32.14
CA ILE A 213 -23.72 14.71 -32.23
C ILE A 213 -24.91 14.77 -33.17
N ASP A 214 -25.08 13.70 -33.98
CA ASP A 214 -26.22 13.52 -34.82
C ASP A 214 -27.35 12.82 -34.06
N TYR A 215 -28.55 13.37 -34.11
CA TYR A 215 -29.76 12.85 -33.49
C TYR A 215 -30.80 12.44 -34.53
N LEU A 216 -31.54 11.40 -34.24
CA LEU A 216 -32.65 10.93 -35.06
C LEU A 216 -33.97 11.30 -34.41
N LEU A 217 -34.91 11.70 -35.26
CA LEU A 217 -36.33 11.80 -34.93
C LEU A 217 -36.99 10.52 -35.40
N VAL A 218 -37.50 9.70 -34.45
CA VAL A 218 -37.99 8.33 -34.70
C VAL A 218 -39.42 8.19 -34.23
N GLU A 219 -40.35 7.87 -35.15
CA GLU A 219 -41.71 7.43 -34.80
C GLU A 219 -41.68 5.98 -34.30
N THR A 220 -42.36 5.73 -33.19
CA THR A 220 -42.42 4.42 -32.55
C THR A 220 -43.61 4.32 -31.60
N LEU A 221 -43.69 3.26 -30.82
CA LEU A 221 -44.66 3.07 -29.75
C LEU A 221 -43.99 2.98 -28.39
N ASN A 222 -44.62 3.51 -27.36
CA ASN A 222 -44.17 3.23 -26.01
C ASN A 222 -44.49 1.76 -25.67
N GLN A 223 -43.47 1.00 -25.19
CA GLN A 223 -43.62 -0.45 -24.95
C GLN A 223 -44.60 -0.79 -23.80
N TYR A 224 -44.82 0.14 -22.86
CA TYR A 224 -45.64 -0.09 -21.67
C TYR A 224 -47.10 0.29 -21.88
N THR A 225 -47.36 1.36 -22.65
CA THR A 225 -48.70 1.91 -22.83
C THR A 225 -49.24 1.64 -24.22
N GLY A 226 -48.39 1.30 -25.21
CA GLY A 226 -48.80 1.14 -26.61
C GLY A 226 -49.11 2.46 -27.33
N LYS A 227 -48.96 3.62 -26.68
CA LYS A 227 -49.19 4.93 -27.31
C LYS A 227 -48.18 5.22 -28.40
N ALA A 228 -48.65 5.78 -29.51
CA ALA A 228 -47.77 6.28 -30.57
C ALA A 228 -47.03 7.53 -30.09
N ILE A 229 -45.71 7.54 -30.26
CA ILE A 229 -44.80 8.59 -29.84
C ILE A 229 -43.75 8.85 -30.94
N THR A 230 -43.18 10.02 -30.91
CA THR A 230 -41.97 10.32 -31.68
C THR A 230 -40.84 10.64 -30.70
N VAL A 231 -39.66 10.03 -30.85
CA VAL A 231 -38.56 10.17 -29.89
C VAL A 231 -37.32 10.73 -30.56
N ILE A 232 -36.58 11.50 -29.78
CA ILE A 232 -35.25 12.04 -30.15
C ILE A 232 -34.20 11.20 -29.39
N VAL A 233 -33.24 10.64 -30.15
CA VAL A 233 -32.13 9.83 -29.65
C VAL A 233 -30.89 10.01 -30.51
N ALA A 234 -29.67 9.90 -29.95
CA ALA A 234 -28.47 9.99 -30.76
C ALA A 234 -28.38 8.86 -31.79
N LYS A 235 -28.00 9.23 -33.03
CA LYS A 235 -27.88 8.30 -34.17
C LYS A 235 -26.96 7.13 -33.86
N GLY A 236 -25.81 7.39 -33.24
CA GLY A 236 -24.83 6.34 -32.87
C GLY A 236 -25.33 5.33 -31.87
N LEU A 237 -26.36 5.66 -31.07
CA LEU A 237 -26.94 4.79 -30.05
C LEU A 237 -28.32 4.22 -30.44
N SER A 238 -28.88 4.67 -31.53
CA SER A 238 -30.25 4.29 -31.95
C SER A 238 -30.43 2.79 -32.15
N SER A 239 -29.42 2.08 -32.63
CA SER A 239 -29.45 0.62 -32.83
C SER A 239 -29.63 -0.18 -31.54
N ASN A 240 -29.32 0.41 -30.36
CA ASN A 240 -29.57 -0.22 -29.05
C ASN A 240 -31.06 -0.32 -28.72
N TYR A 241 -31.88 0.50 -29.37
CA TYR A 241 -33.33 0.61 -29.14
C TYR A 241 -34.13 0.18 -30.35
N PHE A 242 -33.65 0.48 -31.53
CA PHE A 242 -34.32 0.27 -32.83
C PHE A 242 -33.49 -0.65 -33.71
N LYS A 243 -33.71 -1.95 -33.55
CA LYS A 243 -33.00 -2.96 -34.33
C LYS A 243 -33.47 -2.97 -35.78
N ALA A 244 -32.57 -3.09 -36.73
CA ALA A 244 -32.87 -3.04 -38.15
C ALA A 244 -33.96 -4.06 -38.56
N GLU A 245 -33.99 -5.21 -37.92
CA GLU A 245 -35.02 -6.26 -38.14
C GLU A 245 -36.48 -5.82 -37.82
N ASN A 246 -36.61 -4.78 -36.97
CA ASN A 246 -37.90 -4.25 -36.56
C ASN A 246 -38.42 -3.12 -37.47
N ALA A 247 -37.63 -2.65 -38.44
CA ALA A 247 -38.02 -1.56 -39.33
C ALA A 247 -39.20 -1.92 -40.26
N GLU A 248 -39.39 -3.21 -40.54
CA GLU A 248 -40.48 -3.73 -41.38
C GLU A 248 -41.75 -4.06 -40.57
N LEU A 249 -41.70 -3.97 -39.24
CA LEU A 249 -42.84 -4.25 -38.36
C LEU A 249 -43.93 -3.16 -38.53
N LYS A 250 -45.18 -3.59 -38.64
CA LYS A 250 -46.29 -2.65 -38.74
C LYS A 250 -46.74 -2.19 -37.35
N PHE A 251 -46.98 -0.92 -37.20
CA PHE A 251 -47.46 -0.31 -35.95
C PHE A 251 -48.77 -0.91 -35.46
N ALA A 252 -49.65 -1.27 -36.40
CA ALA A 252 -50.98 -1.87 -36.11
C ALA A 252 -50.86 -3.30 -35.50
N ASP A 253 -49.80 -4.01 -35.77
CA ASP A 253 -49.60 -5.40 -35.35
C ASP A 253 -48.85 -5.50 -34.02
N TYR A 254 -48.45 -4.37 -33.42
CA TYR A 254 -47.69 -4.35 -32.15
C TYR A 254 -48.57 -4.78 -30.97
N ILE A 255 -48.03 -5.67 -30.19
CA ILE A 255 -48.61 -6.12 -28.91
C ILE A 255 -47.89 -5.43 -27.76
N VAL A 256 -48.63 -4.67 -26.94
CA VAL A 256 -48.09 -3.95 -25.76
C VAL A 256 -47.30 -4.89 -24.85
N GLY A 257 -46.14 -4.42 -24.41
CA GLY A 257 -45.23 -5.18 -23.60
C GLY A 257 -44.15 -5.97 -24.35
N LYS A 258 -44.24 -6.08 -25.68
CA LYS A 258 -43.20 -6.68 -26.52
C LYS A 258 -42.00 -5.74 -26.66
N LYS A 259 -40.79 -6.28 -26.67
CA LYS A 259 -39.54 -5.52 -26.80
C LYS A 259 -39.23 -5.12 -28.24
N ASN A 260 -39.82 -5.78 -29.23
CA ASN A 260 -39.61 -5.53 -30.66
C ASN A 260 -40.53 -4.40 -31.11
N LEU A 261 -40.02 -3.18 -30.93
CA LEU A 261 -40.79 -1.97 -31.29
C LEU A 261 -40.74 -1.70 -32.80
N PRO A 262 -41.88 -1.51 -33.50
CA PRO A 262 -41.86 -0.94 -34.84
C PRO A 262 -41.37 0.50 -34.79
N PHE A 263 -40.65 0.93 -35.80
CA PHE A 263 -40.13 2.29 -35.84
C PHE A 263 -39.97 2.80 -37.27
N ASN A 264 -39.99 4.14 -37.39
CA ASN A 264 -39.73 4.85 -38.65
C ASN A 264 -38.84 6.07 -38.36
N ILE A 265 -37.67 6.17 -39.00
CA ILE A 265 -36.80 7.34 -38.90
C ILE A 265 -37.34 8.41 -39.85
N ILE A 266 -37.77 9.56 -39.31
CA ILE A 266 -38.40 10.62 -40.08
C ILE A 266 -37.52 11.86 -40.28
N ALA A 267 -36.47 12.03 -39.46
CA ALA A 267 -35.49 13.09 -39.65
C ALA A 267 -34.17 12.79 -38.93
N GLU A 268 -33.12 13.46 -39.40
CA GLU A 268 -31.82 13.56 -38.76
C GLU A 268 -31.47 15.02 -38.47
N LEU A 269 -30.90 15.33 -37.30
CA LEU A 269 -30.62 16.68 -36.84
C LEU A 269 -29.26 16.70 -36.15
N LYS A 270 -28.57 17.84 -36.18
CA LYS A 270 -27.42 18.11 -35.32
C LYS A 270 -27.87 18.58 -33.94
N GLY A 271 -27.08 18.31 -32.90
CA GLY A 271 -27.40 18.71 -31.53
C GLY A 271 -27.56 20.22 -31.32
N ASP A 272 -26.90 21.06 -32.11
CA ASP A 272 -27.10 22.51 -32.09
C ASP A 272 -28.54 22.94 -32.52
N LYS A 273 -29.25 22.11 -33.24
CA LYS A 273 -30.65 22.36 -33.62
C LYS A 273 -31.65 21.99 -32.52
N LEU A 274 -31.17 21.33 -31.48
CA LEU A 274 -31.99 20.98 -30.30
C LEU A 274 -31.83 22.01 -29.17
N GLU A 275 -30.82 22.88 -29.24
CA GLU A 275 -30.60 23.91 -28.24
C GLU A 275 -31.80 24.84 -28.10
N GLY A 276 -32.19 25.12 -26.86
CA GLY A 276 -33.30 26.01 -26.54
C GLY A 276 -34.70 25.41 -26.71
N LEU A 277 -34.84 24.16 -27.19
CA LEU A 277 -36.14 23.48 -27.18
C LEU A 277 -36.60 23.31 -25.73
N ARG A 278 -37.89 23.60 -25.49
CA ARG A 278 -38.53 23.45 -24.19
C ARG A 278 -39.24 22.12 -24.06
N TYR A 279 -39.31 21.60 -22.85
CA TYR A 279 -40.06 20.38 -22.56
C TYR A 279 -40.92 20.53 -21.28
N GLU A 280 -41.97 19.74 -21.18
CA GLU A 280 -42.81 19.66 -19.97
C GLU A 280 -41.98 19.06 -18.84
N GLN A 281 -42.06 19.67 -17.65
CA GLN A 281 -41.40 19.12 -16.46
C GLN A 281 -41.85 17.67 -16.24
N LEU A 282 -40.89 16.73 -16.10
CA LEU A 282 -41.18 15.29 -16.05
C LEU A 282 -42.02 14.92 -14.83
N LEU A 283 -41.64 15.45 -13.65
CA LEU A 283 -42.31 15.24 -12.36
C LEU A 283 -42.48 16.59 -11.65
N PRO A 284 -43.66 17.23 -11.80
CA PRO A 284 -43.87 18.65 -11.43
C PRO A 284 -44.15 18.84 -9.93
N TYR A 285 -43.28 18.42 -9.04
CA TYR A 285 -43.44 18.57 -7.57
C TYR A 285 -43.12 19.98 -7.07
N ALA A 286 -42.16 20.65 -7.68
CA ALA A 286 -41.77 22.01 -7.35
C ALA A 286 -41.13 22.72 -8.54
N GLN A 287 -41.02 24.05 -8.46
CA GLN A 287 -40.37 24.88 -9.48
C GLN A 287 -39.07 25.46 -8.90
N PRO A 288 -38.02 25.67 -9.72
CA PRO A 288 -36.85 26.45 -9.28
C PRO A 288 -37.25 27.87 -8.91
N GLU A 289 -36.62 28.44 -7.89
CA GLU A 289 -36.87 29.79 -7.42
C GLU A 289 -36.29 30.83 -8.40
N ASP A 290 -35.26 30.46 -9.16
CA ASP A 290 -34.54 31.32 -10.08
C ASP A 290 -34.21 30.59 -11.41
N GLY A 291 -33.75 31.33 -12.40
CA GLY A 291 -33.24 30.79 -13.66
C GLY A 291 -34.34 30.39 -14.66
N ASP A 292 -33.88 29.92 -15.84
CA ASP A 292 -34.74 29.53 -16.97
C ASP A 292 -34.69 28.04 -17.22
N ALA A 293 -35.44 27.25 -16.45
CA ALA A 293 -35.45 25.79 -16.45
C ALA A 293 -36.25 25.15 -17.59
N PHE A 294 -36.19 23.81 -17.68
CA PHE A 294 -36.91 22.91 -18.55
C PHE A 294 -36.69 23.18 -20.05
N ARG A 295 -35.43 23.37 -20.42
CA ARG A 295 -34.98 23.51 -21.79
C ARG A 295 -33.72 22.67 -22.07
N ILE A 296 -33.47 22.42 -23.35
CA ILE A 296 -32.28 21.73 -23.81
C ILE A 296 -31.10 22.71 -23.91
N ILE A 297 -29.95 22.33 -23.39
CA ILE A 297 -28.70 23.08 -23.46
C ILE A 297 -27.58 22.23 -24.10
N LEU A 298 -26.54 22.89 -24.56
CA LEU A 298 -25.33 22.23 -25.06
C LEU A 298 -24.36 21.92 -23.93
N ALA A 299 -23.79 20.72 -23.92
CA ALA A 299 -22.74 20.34 -22.97
C ALA A 299 -21.65 19.52 -23.67
N ASP A 300 -20.41 19.73 -23.21
CA ASP A 300 -19.21 19.13 -23.76
C ASP A 300 -18.98 17.67 -23.30
N PHE A 301 -19.56 17.28 -22.18
CA PHE A 301 -19.43 15.92 -21.61
C PHE A 301 -20.44 14.91 -22.20
N VAL A 302 -21.37 15.32 -23.05
CA VAL A 302 -22.31 14.39 -23.67
C VAL A 302 -21.59 13.52 -24.70
N THR A 303 -21.68 12.19 -24.52
CA THR A 303 -21.03 11.19 -25.39
C THR A 303 -22.04 10.28 -26.06
N THR A 304 -21.57 9.44 -26.97
CA THR A 304 -22.33 8.36 -27.63
C THR A 304 -21.76 6.98 -27.28
N GLU A 305 -21.14 6.85 -26.13
CA GLU A 305 -20.62 5.56 -25.65
C GLU A 305 -21.71 4.72 -25.00
N ASP A 306 -22.55 5.36 -24.16
CA ASP A 306 -23.66 4.71 -23.45
C ASP A 306 -24.93 5.60 -23.45
N GLY A 307 -26.06 5.01 -23.04
CA GLY A 307 -27.31 5.69 -22.85
C GLY A 307 -28.01 6.07 -24.17
N THR A 308 -28.51 7.30 -24.26
CA THR A 308 -29.33 7.81 -25.37
C THR A 308 -28.68 8.97 -26.12
N GLY A 309 -27.52 9.47 -25.64
CA GLY A 309 -26.89 10.69 -26.15
C GLY A 309 -27.59 11.98 -25.73
N ILE A 310 -28.58 11.90 -24.85
CA ILE A 310 -29.22 13.02 -24.15
C ILE A 310 -29.10 12.75 -22.65
N VAL A 311 -28.55 13.70 -21.93
CA VAL A 311 -28.32 13.59 -20.48
C VAL A 311 -29.34 14.44 -19.73
N HIS A 312 -30.03 13.85 -18.75
CA HIS A 312 -30.87 14.62 -17.85
C HIS A 312 -29.98 15.33 -16.82
N LEU A 313 -30.25 16.58 -16.52
CA LEU A 313 -29.49 17.37 -15.57
C LEU A 313 -30.28 17.63 -14.28
N ALA A 314 -29.68 17.25 -13.14
CA ALA A 314 -30.16 17.57 -11.81
C ALA A 314 -29.05 18.33 -11.06
N PRO A 315 -28.97 19.66 -11.22
CA PRO A 315 -27.82 20.46 -10.77
C PRO A 315 -27.54 20.42 -9.26
N SER A 316 -28.47 19.95 -8.44
CA SER A 316 -28.24 19.70 -7.01
C SER A 316 -27.53 18.37 -6.70
N PHE A 317 -27.45 17.44 -7.66
CA PHE A 317 -26.93 16.08 -7.40
C PHE A 317 -25.83 15.64 -8.39
N GLY A 318 -25.35 16.56 -9.22
CA GLY A 318 -24.22 16.35 -10.13
C GLY A 318 -23.34 17.58 -10.22
N ALA A 319 -22.03 17.43 -10.05
CA ALA A 319 -21.08 18.55 -10.12
C ALA A 319 -21.00 19.16 -11.53
N ASP A 320 -20.93 18.31 -12.57
CA ASP A 320 -20.96 18.76 -13.96
C ASP A 320 -22.31 19.34 -14.34
N ASP A 321 -23.41 18.76 -13.85
CA ASP A 321 -24.76 19.28 -14.03
C ASP A 321 -24.86 20.70 -13.47
N ASN A 322 -24.38 20.92 -12.23
CA ASN A 322 -24.36 22.21 -11.56
C ASN A 322 -23.56 23.24 -12.36
N ARG A 323 -22.35 22.88 -12.79
CA ARG A 323 -21.45 23.75 -13.56
C ARG A 323 -22.12 24.23 -14.85
N VAL A 324 -22.63 23.30 -15.63
CA VAL A 324 -23.23 23.64 -16.96
C VAL A 324 -24.55 24.36 -16.78
N CYS A 325 -25.38 23.97 -15.83
CA CYS A 325 -26.65 24.66 -15.54
C CYS A 325 -26.39 26.11 -15.09
N LYS A 326 -25.44 26.35 -14.19
CA LYS A 326 -25.05 27.71 -13.77
C LYS A 326 -24.54 28.55 -14.91
N GLN A 327 -23.71 28.00 -15.82
CA GLN A 327 -23.23 28.71 -17.01
C GLN A 327 -24.36 29.11 -17.97
N ASN A 328 -25.45 28.38 -17.98
CA ASN A 328 -26.60 28.61 -18.83
C ASN A 328 -27.78 29.30 -18.14
N GLY A 329 -27.62 29.75 -16.87
CA GLY A 329 -28.70 30.40 -16.14
C GLY A 329 -29.90 29.48 -15.82
N ILE A 330 -29.63 28.18 -15.61
CA ILE A 330 -30.65 27.20 -15.20
C ILE A 330 -30.70 27.15 -13.68
N GLY A 331 -31.90 27.29 -13.11
CA GLY A 331 -32.11 27.18 -11.65
C GLY A 331 -32.00 25.74 -11.13
N THR A 332 -31.90 25.62 -9.81
CA THR A 332 -31.72 24.34 -9.14
C THR A 332 -32.97 23.91 -8.39
N LEU A 333 -33.16 22.59 -8.26
CA LEU A 333 -34.18 21.96 -7.41
C LEU A 333 -33.50 20.94 -6.49
N THR A 334 -33.56 21.18 -5.15
CA THR A 334 -33.03 20.28 -4.14
C THR A 334 -34.20 19.57 -3.43
N LEU A 335 -34.66 18.48 -3.99
CA LEU A 335 -35.84 17.72 -3.50
C LEU A 335 -35.49 16.51 -2.63
N VAL A 336 -34.21 16.40 -2.22
CA VAL A 336 -33.74 15.41 -1.25
C VAL A 336 -33.03 16.17 -0.14
N ASN A 337 -33.30 15.81 1.11
CA ASN A 337 -32.69 16.45 2.28
C ASN A 337 -31.32 15.83 2.63
N LYS A 338 -30.64 16.40 3.62
CA LYS A 338 -29.32 15.92 4.08
C LYS A 338 -29.32 14.51 4.66
N GLN A 339 -30.45 13.99 5.11
CA GLN A 339 -30.60 12.59 5.54
C GLN A 339 -30.71 11.63 4.34
N GLY A 340 -30.85 12.14 3.11
CA GLY A 340 -31.06 11.33 1.92
C GLY A 340 -32.51 10.91 1.71
N LYS A 341 -33.48 11.64 2.26
CA LYS A 341 -34.93 11.44 2.09
C LYS A 341 -35.51 12.48 1.16
N PHE A 342 -36.52 12.09 0.39
CA PHE A 342 -37.34 13.05 -0.33
C PHE A 342 -38.02 14.01 0.64
N VAL A 343 -38.05 15.30 0.27
CA VAL A 343 -38.76 16.35 1.01
C VAL A 343 -40.27 16.25 0.83
N ASP A 344 -41.08 16.87 1.68
CA ASP A 344 -42.55 16.81 1.68
C ASP A 344 -43.15 17.29 0.35
N ALA A 345 -42.50 18.19 -0.34
CA ALA A 345 -42.94 18.64 -1.68
C ALA A 345 -43.04 17.50 -2.70
N VAL A 346 -42.26 16.45 -2.53
CA VAL A 346 -42.33 15.24 -3.39
C VAL A 346 -43.41 14.32 -2.88
N THR A 347 -44.64 14.71 -3.04
CA THR A 347 -45.84 14.12 -2.37
C THR A 347 -45.97 12.62 -2.52
N ASP A 348 -45.59 12.04 -3.67
CA ASP A 348 -45.72 10.58 -3.92
C ASP A 348 -44.62 9.77 -3.22
N PHE A 349 -43.50 10.41 -2.83
CA PHE A 349 -42.31 9.75 -2.26
C PHE A 349 -41.79 10.44 -1.01
N ALA A 350 -42.56 11.36 -0.40
CA ALA A 350 -42.16 12.11 0.78
C ALA A 350 -41.66 11.20 1.91
N GLY A 351 -40.50 11.54 2.48
CA GLY A 351 -39.90 10.81 3.59
C GLY A 351 -39.21 9.49 3.24
N ILE A 352 -39.33 9.00 1.99
CA ILE A 352 -38.64 7.79 1.54
C ILE A 352 -37.15 8.09 1.29
N TYR A 353 -36.27 7.18 1.74
CA TYR A 353 -34.85 7.26 1.42
C TYR A 353 -34.60 6.97 -0.07
N VAL A 354 -33.71 7.76 -0.69
CA VAL A 354 -33.31 7.59 -2.10
C VAL A 354 -32.44 6.35 -2.33
N LYS A 355 -31.85 5.80 -1.28
CA LYS A 355 -31.08 4.55 -1.30
C LYS A 355 -31.54 3.64 -0.17
N ASP A 356 -31.78 2.39 -0.49
CA ASP A 356 -32.23 1.36 0.46
C ASP A 356 -31.27 1.12 1.62
N GLU A 357 -29.98 1.31 1.39
CA GLU A 357 -28.90 1.12 2.36
C GLU A 357 -28.93 2.12 3.53
N TYR A 358 -29.72 3.18 3.44
CA TYR A 358 -29.86 4.16 4.52
C TYR A 358 -30.84 3.72 5.61
N TYR A 359 -31.75 2.77 5.31
CA TYR A 359 -32.60 2.17 6.33
C TYR A 359 -31.78 1.40 7.35
N THR A 360 -32.07 1.60 8.63
CA THR A 360 -31.45 0.87 9.75
C THR A 360 -32.33 -0.27 10.24
N ASP A 361 -33.64 -0.13 10.05
CA ASP A 361 -34.64 -1.14 10.37
C ASP A 361 -35.21 -1.71 9.07
N GLU A 362 -35.18 -3.04 8.91
CA GLU A 362 -35.72 -3.71 7.73
C GLU A 362 -37.26 -3.62 7.70
N ASP A 363 -37.93 -3.46 8.85
CA ASP A 363 -39.39 -3.31 8.93
C ASP A 363 -39.87 -1.92 8.44
N GLU A 364 -38.99 -0.89 8.51
CA GLU A 364 -39.27 0.43 7.97
C GLU A 364 -39.00 0.53 6.46
N LYS A 365 -38.27 -0.42 5.93
CA LYS A 365 -37.86 -0.41 4.52
C LYS A 365 -39.04 -0.73 3.60
N PRO A 366 -39.34 0.12 2.61
CA PRO A 366 -40.40 -0.17 1.66
C PRO A 366 -40.09 -1.41 0.83
N LYS A 367 -41.10 -2.14 0.40
CA LYS A 367 -40.97 -3.35 -0.45
C LYS A 367 -40.25 -3.07 -1.77
N LEU A 368 -40.38 -1.86 -2.27
CA LEU A 368 -39.77 -1.38 -3.53
C LEU A 368 -38.89 -0.17 -3.23
N SER A 369 -37.66 -0.14 -3.76
CA SER A 369 -36.77 1.02 -3.65
C SER A 369 -37.40 2.26 -4.31
N ALA A 370 -36.93 3.44 -3.91
CA ALA A 370 -37.33 4.72 -4.49
C ALA A 370 -37.21 4.72 -6.02
N ASP A 371 -36.10 4.23 -6.55
CA ASP A 371 -35.88 4.13 -8.01
C ASP A 371 -36.94 3.29 -8.70
N VAL A 372 -37.34 2.16 -8.10
CA VAL A 372 -38.37 1.28 -8.67
C VAL A 372 -39.74 1.94 -8.61
N GLN A 373 -40.08 2.61 -7.50
CA GLN A 373 -41.36 3.31 -7.35
C GLN A 373 -41.53 4.44 -8.40
N ILE A 374 -40.46 5.24 -8.59
CA ILE A 374 -40.43 6.30 -9.61
C ILE A 374 -40.62 5.72 -11.01
N VAL A 375 -39.89 4.63 -11.32
CA VAL A 375 -40.01 3.97 -12.64
C VAL A 375 -41.42 3.41 -12.88
N ILE A 376 -42.09 2.89 -11.86
CA ILE A 376 -43.50 2.43 -11.99
C ILE A 376 -44.40 3.61 -12.35
N LYS A 377 -44.31 4.72 -11.59
CA LYS A 377 -45.07 5.93 -11.88
C LYS A 377 -44.83 6.44 -13.33
N LEU A 378 -43.57 6.51 -13.75
CA LEU A 378 -43.22 6.94 -15.10
C LEU A 378 -43.77 6.00 -16.17
N LYS A 379 -43.89 4.70 -15.92
CA LYS A 379 -44.52 3.75 -16.86
C LYS A 379 -46.01 3.96 -16.97
N GLU A 380 -46.68 4.18 -15.84
CA GLU A 380 -48.13 4.41 -15.79
C GLU A 380 -48.52 5.72 -16.50
N GLU A 381 -47.70 6.75 -16.38
CA GLU A 381 -47.88 8.07 -16.98
C GLU A 381 -47.39 8.22 -18.44
N ASN A 382 -46.90 7.16 -19.07
CA ASN A 382 -46.30 7.18 -20.40
C ASN A 382 -45.01 8.03 -20.50
N LEU A 383 -44.28 8.10 -19.41
CA LEU A 383 -43.01 8.89 -19.30
C LEU A 383 -41.76 8.01 -19.19
N CYS A 384 -41.88 6.68 -19.23
CA CYS A 384 -40.79 5.74 -19.29
C CYS A 384 -40.72 5.05 -20.64
N PHE A 385 -39.60 5.13 -21.34
CA PHE A 385 -39.39 4.40 -22.61
C PHE A 385 -38.85 2.98 -22.34
N LYS A 386 -37.88 2.83 -21.43
CA LYS A 386 -37.27 1.55 -21.07
C LYS A 386 -36.79 1.58 -19.63
N ALA A 387 -36.89 0.44 -18.95
CA ALA A 387 -36.24 0.27 -17.61
C ALA A 387 -35.63 -1.11 -17.53
N GLU A 388 -34.45 -1.19 -16.94
CA GLU A 388 -33.71 -2.43 -16.76
C GLU A 388 -32.75 -2.36 -15.55
N LYS A 389 -32.29 -3.51 -15.08
CA LYS A 389 -31.21 -3.56 -14.10
C LYS A 389 -29.86 -3.31 -14.79
N TYR A 390 -29.09 -2.40 -14.22
CA TYR A 390 -27.79 -2.00 -14.76
C TYR A 390 -26.72 -2.09 -13.66
N GLU A 391 -25.59 -2.70 -14.00
CA GLU A 391 -24.45 -2.79 -13.09
C GLU A 391 -23.46 -1.69 -13.40
N HIS A 392 -23.16 -0.88 -12.40
CA HIS A 392 -22.22 0.24 -12.52
C HIS A 392 -21.44 0.46 -11.26
N SER A 393 -20.34 1.21 -11.37
CA SER A 393 -19.53 1.61 -10.21
C SER A 393 -20.20 2.78 -9.49
N TYR A 394 -20.38 2.68 -8.17
CA TYR A 394 -21.02 3.71 -7.33
C TYR A 394 -20.17 4.03 -6.12
N PRO A 395 -19.98 5.32 -5.76
CA PRO A 395 -19.16 5.71 -4.62
C PRO A 395 -19.86 5.49 -3.27
N HIS A 396 -19.08 4.97 -2.31
CA HIS A 396 -19.50 4.74 -0.93
C HIS A 396 -18.58 5.49 0.03
N CYS A 397 -19.12 5.88 1.16
CA CYS A 397 -18.34 6.48 2.23
C CYS A 397 -17.34 5.47 2.78
N TRP A 398 -16.08 5.84 2.83
CA TRP A 398 -14.96 4.99 3.28
C TRP A 398 -15.12 4.49 4.72
N ARG A 399 -15.96 5.17 5.51
CA ARG A 399 -16.14 4.88 6.95
C ARG A 399 -17.46 4.19 7.28
N THR A 400 -18.56 4.64 6.67
CA THR A 400 -19.90 4.08 6.94
C THR A 400 -20.25 2.90 6.05
N ASP A 401 -19.48 2.66 4.99
CA ASP A 401 -19.77 1.67 3.94
C ASP A 401 -21.10 1.90 3.19
N LYS A 402 -21.73 3.05 3.39
CA LYS A 402 -23.01 3.41 2.76
C LYS A 402 -22.80 4.27 1.51
N PRO A 403 -23.71 4.22 0.53
CA PRO A 403 -23.66 5.09 -0.64
C PRO A 403 -23.54 6.56 -0.24
N ILE A 404 -22.87 7.36 -1.07
CA ILE A 404 -22.83 8.81 -0.92
C ILE A 404 -23.82 9.47 -1.90
N LEU A 405 -24.13 10.72 -1.66
CA LEU A 405 -24.80 11.61 -2.62
C LEU A 405 -23.84 12.74 -2.98
N TYR A 406 -24.01 13.31 -4.17
CA TYR A 406 -23.51 14.65 -4.43
C TYR A 406 -24.57 15.64 -3.96
N TYR A 407 -24.17 16.69 -3.20
CA TYR A 407 -25.10 17.58 -2.53
C TYR A 407 -24.60 19.04 -2.53
N PRO A 408 -25.47 20.04 -2.75
CA PRO A 408 -25.06 21.45 -2.71
C PRO A 408 -24.81 21.90 -1.26
N MET A 409 -23.63 22.41 -1.03
CA MET A 409 -23.19 22.84 0.30
C MET A 409 -22.26 24.06 0.21
N ASP A 410 -22.37 24.92 1.22
CA ASP A 410 -21.31 25.86 1.54
C ASP A 410 -20.18 25.14 2.23
N SER A 411 -18.97 25.39 1.80
CA SER A 411 -17.77 24.79 2.38
C SER A 411 -16.57 25.70 2.22
N TRP A 412 -15.60 25.54 3.11
CA TRP A 412 -14.28 26.14 2.96
C TRP A 412 -13.39 25.21 2.16
N PHE A 413 -12.64 25.81 1.24
CA PHE A 413 -11.71 25.10 0.35
C PHE A 413 -10.30 25.66 0.48
N VAL A 414 -9.32 24.79 0.25
CA VAL A 414 -7.94 25.17 0.00
C VAL A 414 -7.67 25.08 -1.50
N LYS A 415 -7.14 26.16 -2.11
CA LYS A 415 -6.79 26.24 -3.54
C LYS A 415 -5.53 25.41 -3.85
N THR A 416 -5.63 24.09 -3.74
CA THR A 416 -4.51 23.20 -4.03
C THR A 416 -4.15 23.18 -5.51
N THR A 417 -5.12 23.50 -6.39
CA THR A 417 -4.92 23.58 -7.84
C THR A 417 -3.91 24.64 -8.26
N ASP A 418 -3.78 25.74 -7.49
CA ASP A 418 -2.79 26.81 -7.75
C ASP A 418 -1.34 26.32 -7.57
N TYR A 419 -1.12 25.27 -6.78
CA TYR A 419 0.18 24.66 -6.50
C TYR A 419 0.40 23.31 -7.18
N LYS A 420 -0.51 22.86 -8.03
CA LYS A 420 -0.46 21.54 -8.68
C LYS A 420 0.85 21.27 -9.39
N ASP A 421 1.29 22.19 -10.24
CA ASP A 421 2.51 22.02 -11.01
C ASP A 421 3.76 21.97 -10.11
N ARG A 422 3.77 22.79 -9.04
CA ARG A 422 4.86 22.78 -8.04
C ARG A 422 4.88 21.48 -7.24
N MET A 423 3.72 20.96 -6.85
CA MET A 423 3.61 19.64 -6.19
C MET A 423 4.15 18.52 -7.09
N LEU A 424 3.84 18.56 -8.39
CA LEU A 424 4.36 17.59 -9.36
C LEU A 424 5.88 17.70 -9.53
N GLU A 425 6.43 18.91 -9.58
CA GLU A 425 7.87 19.15 -9.66
C GLU A 425 8.58 18.61 -8.42
N LEU A 426 8.13 18.98 -7.23
CA LEU A 426 8.71 18.53 -5.96
C LEU A 426 8.58 17.02 -5.77
N ASN A 427 7.48 16.41 -6.19
CA ASN A 427 7.31 14.95 -6.12
C ASN A 427 8.41 14.18 -6.86
N LYS A 428 8.95 14.72 -7.95
CA LYS A 428 10.06 14.11 -8.71
C LYS A 428 11.36 14.05 -7.93
N THR A 429 11.51 14.86 -6.88
CA THR A 429 12.69 14.87 -6.01
C THR A 429 12.64 13.85 -4.88
N ILE A 430 11.47 13.26 -4.63
CA ILE A 430 11.24 12.26 -3.59
C ILE A 430 11.68 10.88 -4.07
N ASN A 431 12.48 10.18 -3.27
CA ASN A 431 12.86 8.79 -3.52
C ASN A 431 11.73 7.85 -3.07
N TRP A 432 10.87 7.46 -4.00
CA TRP A 432 9.78 6.52 -3.77
C TRP A 432 10.23 5.07 -3.93
N LYS A 433 9.87 4.24 -2.95
CA LYS A 433 9.93 2.78 -3.03
C LYS A 433 8.50 2.19 -2.92
N PRO A 434 7.95 1.60 -4.01
CA PRO A 434 8.55 1.54 -5.34
C PRO A 434 8.41 2.86 -6.12
N LYS A 435 9.29 3.10 -7.05
CA LYS A 435 9.28 4.29 -7.91
C LYS A 435 7.95 4.48 -8.67
N SER A 436 7.34 3.35 -9.06
CA SER A 436 6.05 3.33 -9.76
C SER A 436 4.89 3.91 -8.93
N THR A 437 4.96 3.91 -7.60
CA THR A 437 3.95 4.56 -6.75
C THR A 437 4.04 6.08 -6.88
N GLY A 438 5.25 6.65 -6.82
CA GLY A 438 5.47 8.08 -6.96
C GLY A 438 5.15 8.63 -8.34
N GLU A 439 5.59 7.96 -9.40
CA GLU A 439 5.34 8.37 -10.79
C GLU A 439 3.92 8.04 -11.25
N GLY A 440 3.41 6.88 -10.87
CA GLY A 440 2.11 6.38 -11.29
C GLY A 440 0.97 6.86 -10.36
N ARG A 441 0.74 6.11 -9.27
CA ARG A 441 -0.44 6.31 -8.40
C ARG A 441 -0.49 7.71 -7.79
N PHE A 442 0.62 8.20 -7.23
CA PHE A 442 0.68 9.51 -6.59
C PHE A 442 0.80 10.64 -7.62
N GLY A 443 1.70 10.51 -8.60
CA GLY A 443 1.88 11.52 -9.65
C GLY A 443 0.61 11.78 -10.46
N LYS A 444 -0.08 10.71 -10.91
CA LYS A 444 -1.35 10.84 -11.63
C LYS A 444 -2.48 11.46 -10.78
N TRP A 445 -2.43 11.26 -9.47
CA TRP A 445 -3.34 11.96 -8.57
C TRP A 445 -3.09 13.46 -8.58
N LEU A 446 -1.83 13.87 -8.48
CA LEU A 446 -1.46 15.29 -8.51
C LEU A 446 -1.79 15.93 -9.86
N GLU A 447 -1.66 15.22 -10.99
CA GLU A 447 -2.05 15.69 -12.33
C GLU A 447 -3.55 16.05 -12.43
N ASN A 448 -4.40 15.33 -11.69
CA ASN A 448 -5.85 15.50 -11.69
C ASN A 448 -6.37 16.12 -10.38
N LEU A 449 -5.52 16.91 -9.71
CA LEU A 449 -5.85 17.54 -8.45
C LEU A 449 -6.99 18.55 -8.60
N VAL A 450 -7.91 18.54 -7.63
CA VAL A 450 -8.95 19.55 -7.44
C VAL A 450 -8.75 20.24 -6.10
N ASP A 451 -9.40 21.38 -5.88
CA ASP A 451 -9.32 22.09 -4.61
C ASP A 451 -9.81 21.22 -3.45
N TRP A 452 -9.13 21.36 -2.33
CA TRP A 452 -9.35 20.52 -1.17
C TRP A 452 -10.51 21.05 -0.34
N ASN A 453 -11.61 20.31 -0.27
CA ASN A 453 -12.71 20.61 0.65
C ASN A 453 -12.25 20.41 2.10
N LEU A 454 -12.11 21.52 2.82
CA LEU A 454 -11.63 21.56 4.20
C LEU A 454 -12.74 21.37 5.24
N SER A 455 -13.95 21.83 4.96
CA SER A 455 -15.07 21.84 5.92
C SER A 455 -15.59 20.46 6.29
N ARG A 456 -15.84 20.26 7.59
CA ARG A 456 -16.55 19.09 8.11
C ARG A 456 -17.64 19.57 9.06
N SER A 457 -18.89 19.31 8.70
CA SER A 457 -20.08 19.68 9.49
C SER A 457 -20.29 18.70 10.65
N ARG A 458 -19.34 18.63 11.57
CA ARG A 458 -19.28 17.70 12.70
C ARG A 458 -18.97 18.42 14.01
N PHE A 459 -18.69 17.69 15.10
CA PHE A 459 -18.56 18.28 16.45
C PHE A 459 -17.19 18.01 17.09
N TRP A 460 -16.53 16.87 16.83
CA TRP A 460 -15.24 16.49 17.41
C TRP A 460 -14.09 16.61 16.42
N GLY A 461 -13.35 17.68 16.49
CA GLY A 461 -12.23 18.03 15.62
C GLY A 461 -11.77 19.46 15.83
N ILE A 462 -10.75 19.87 15.11
CA ILE A 462 -10.22 21.24 15.18
C ILE A 462 -11.19 22.20 14.50
N PRO A 463 -11.68 23.24 15.21
CA PRO A 463 -12.56 24.24 14.63
C PRO A 463 -11.85 25.11 13.59
N ILE A 464 -12.56 25.49 12.53
CA ILE A 464 -12.07 26.49 11.57
C ILE A 464 -11.90 27.83 12.29
N PRO A 465 -10.71 28.46 12.27
CA PRO A 465 -10.43 29.68 13.03
C PRO A 465 -10.85 30.98 12.30
N ILE A 466 -12.01 30.96 11.65
CA ILE A 466 -12.51 32.08 10.87
C ILE A 466 -13.77 32.62 11.52
N TRP A 467 -13.76 33.92 11.87
CA TRP A 467 -14.92 34.68 12.30
C TRP A 467 -15.37 35.63 11.20
N ARG A 468 -16.67 35.69 10.94
CA ARG A 468 -17.28 36.50 9.87
C ARG A 468 -18.46 37.29 10.37
N THR A 469 -18.69 38.42 9.74
CA THR A 469 -19.94 39.19 9.85
C THR A 469 -21.09 38.40 9.21
N GLU A 470 -22.31 38.68 9.62
CA GLU A 470 -23.51 37.97 9.14
C GLU A 470 -23.71 38.11 7.62
N ASP A 471 -23.38 39.32 7.08
CA ASP A 471 -23.38 39.58 5.64
C ASP A 471 -22.22 38.91 4.89
N GLY A 472 -21.24 38.38 5.60
CA GLY A 472 -20.05 37.73 5.04
C GLY A 472 -19.04 38.69 4.38
N GLU A 473 -19.22 40.03 4.51
CA GLU A 473 -18.34 41.01 3.87
C GLU A 473 -16.99 41.16 4.58
N THR A 474 -16.96 40.90 5.89
CA THR A 474 -15.74 41.02 6.70
C THR A 474 -15.46 39.72 7.43
N GLU A 475 -14.22 39.28 7.38
CA GLU A 475 -13.76 38.09 8.09
C GLU A 475 -12.37 38.27 8.69
N ILE A 476 -12.06 37.51 9.71
CA ILE A 476 -10.75 37.38 10.32
C ILE A 476 -10.41 35.89 10.52
N CYS A 477 -9.19 35.51 10.15
CA CYS A 477 -8.66 34.19 10.43
C CYS A 477 -7.64 34.32 11.57
N ILE A 478 -7.95 33.72 12.70
CA ILE A 478 -7.10 33.73 13.90
C ILE A 478 -5.96 32.72 13.74
N SER A 479 -4.75 33.18 14.03
CA SER A 479 -3.53 32.40 13.82
C SER A 479 -2.81 32.00 15.10
N SER A 480 -3.24 32.50 16.26
CA SER A 480 -2.67 32.19 17.58
C SER A 480 -3.66 32.45 18.70
N ILE A 481 -3.39 31.84 19.85
CA ILE A 481 -4.18 32.09 21.09
C ILE A 481 -3.98 33.50 21.58
N GLU A 482 -2.77 34.07 21.47
CA GLU A 482 -2.49 35.46 21.79
C GLU A 482 -3.34 36.40 20.92
N GLU A 483 -3.44 36.16 19.61
CA GLU A 483 -4.28 36.94 18.70
C GLU A 483 -5.75 36.83 19.11
N LEU A 484 -6.23 35.60 19.39
CA LEU A 484 -7.62 35.39 19.85
C LEU A 484 -7.91 36.14 21.13
N LYS A 485 -7.03 36.06 22.14
CA LYS A 485 -7.15 36.78 23.40
C LYS A 485 -7.28 38.29 23.18
N THR A 486 -6.44 38.83 22.31
CA THR A 486 -6.41 40.27 21.96
C THR A 486 -7.72 40.71 21.27
N GLU A 487 -8.23 39.91 20.34
CA GLU A 487 -9.47 40.20 19.61
C GLU A 487 -10.70 40.10 20.54
N ILE A 488 -10.69 39.17 21.51
CA ILE A 488 -11.73 39.06 22.54
C ILE A 488 -11.74 40.32 23.44
N GLU A 489 -10.57 40.83 23.83
CA GLU A 489 -10.46 42.03 24.63
C GLU A 489 -11.06 43.28 23.93
N LYS A 490 -10.87 43.41 22.62
CA LYS A 490 -11.52 44.42 21.80
C LYS A 490 -13.04 44.26 21.78
N SER A 491 -13.54 43.05 21.72
CA SER A 491 -14.96 42.75 21.75
C SER A 491 -15.61 43.04 23.10
N ILE A 492 -14.88 42.83 24.19
CA ILE A 492 -15.32 43.24 25.55
C ILE A 492 -15.38 44.75 25.65
N ALA A 493 -14.33 45.44 25.18
CA ALA A 493 -14.31 46.92 25.19
C ALA A 493 -15.46 47.53 24.37
N ALA A 494 -15.91 46.82 23.32
CA ALA A 494 -17.07 47.20 22.51
C ALA A 494 -18.42 46.75 23.08
N GLY A 495 -18.45 46.02 24.20
CA GLY A 495 -19.66 45.51 24.83
C GLY A 495 -20.31 44.30 24.14
N LEU A 496 -19.62 43.63 23.26
CA LEU A 496 -20.10 42.41 22.57
C LEU A 496 -19.90 41.14 23.40
N MET A 497 -18.93 41.17 24.30
CA MET A 497 -18.66 40.07 25.25
C MET A 497 -18.50 40.62 26.66
N ASN A 498 -18.84 39.82 27.69
CA ASN A 498 -18.74 40.20 29.08
C ASN A 498 -17.47 39.71 29.77
N THR A 499 -16.93 38.59 29.33
CA THR A 499 -15.75 37.92 29.89
C THR A 499 -14.84 37.36 28.82
N ASN A 500 -13.56 37.31 29.12
CA ASN A 500 -12.58 36.68 28.26
C ASN A 500 -12.36 35.20 28.73
N PRO A 501 -12.75 34.20 27.94
CA PRO A 501 -12.47 32.80 28.29
C PRO A 501 -10.96 32.46 28.39
N LEU A 502 -10.09 33.33 27.82
CA LEU A 502 -8.63 33.20 27.85
C LEU A 502 -8.01 34.17 28.89
N ALA A 503 -8.79 34.64 29.87
CA ALA A 503 -8.26 35.59 30.84
C ALA A 503 -7.00 35.08 31.57
N ASP A 504 -7.04 33.81 31.99
CA ASP A 504 -5.95 33.14 32.72
C ASP A 504 -4.77 32.74 31.85
N PHE A 505 -4.92 32.72 30.52
CA PHE A 505 -3.83 32.39 29.60
C PHE A 505 -2.75 33.50 29.65
N ILE A 506 -1.51 33.11 29.93
CA ILE A 506 -0.35 34.00 30.01
C ILE A 506 0.40 33.95 28.69
N VAL A 507 0.42 35.04 27.94
CA VAL A 507 1.15 35.15 26.67
C VAL A 507 2.65 34.95 26.89
N GLY A 508 3.24 34.08 26.09
CA GLY A 508 4.65 33.74 26.17
C GLY A 508 5.02 32.64 27.19
N ASP A 509 4.07 32.22 28.04
CA ASP A 509 4.26 31.02 28.88
C ASP A 509 3.86 29.76 28.14
N MET A 510 4.85 28.94 27.76
CA MET A 510 4.69 27.69 27.00
C MET A 510 4.50 26.47 27.92
N SER A 511 4.20 26.64 29.20
CA SER A 511 3.96 25.53 30.12
C SER A 511 2.69 24.74 29.74
N GLU A 512 2.65 23.45 30.08
CA GLU A 512 1.46 22.63 29.89
C GLU A 512 0.28 23.14 30.74
N GLU A 513 0.52 23.65 31.96
CA GLU A 513 -0.49 24.23 32.83
C GLU A 513 -1.21 25.41 32.15
N ASN A 514 -0.45 26.29 31.48
CA ASN A 514 -1.00 27.43 30.77
C ASN A 514 -1.89 26.97 29.59
N TYR A 515 -1.48 25.97 28.84
CA TYR A 515 -2.19 25.46 27.66
C TYR A 515 -3.35 24.51 27.99
N THR A 516 -3.46 24.00 29.21
CA THR A 516 -4.58 23.16 29.66
C THR A 516 -5.66 23.94 30.40
N SER A 517 -5.46 25.26 30.63
CA SER A 517 -6.40 26.14 31.34
C SER A 517 -7.67 26.47 30.53
N PHE A 518 -7.71 26.15 29.24
CA PHE A 518 -8.83 26.42 28.33
C PHE A 518 -8.98 25.28 27.33
N ASP A 519 -10.03 25.33 26.49
CA ASP A 519 -10.23 24.34 25.40
C ASP A 519 -10.61 25.06 24.10
N LEU A 520 -9.89 24.76 23.00
CA LEU A 520 -10.13 25.34 21.67
C LEU A 520 -11.20 24.58 20.86
N HIS A 521 -11.78 23.51 21.40
CA HIS A 521 -12.84 22.77 20.73
C HIS A 521 -14.21 23.45 20.84
N ARG A 522 -15.15 22.94 20.06
CA ARG A 522 -16.57 23.23 20.27
C ARG A 522 -17.04 22.66 21.61
N PRO A 523 -17.98 23.28 22.36
CA PRO A 523 -18.67 24.54 22.02
C PRO A 523 -17.91 25.79 22.49
N TYR A 524 -16.73 25.67 23.13
CA TYR A 524 -16.07 26.75 23.85
C TYR A 524 -15.74 27.94 22.95
N VAL A 525 -15.18 27.65 21.74
CA VAL A 525 -14.85 28.73 20.77
C VAL A 525 -16.07 29.26 20.01
N ASP A 526 -17.18 28.51 19.97
CA ASP A 526 -18.40 28.93 19.26
C ASP A 526 -19.09 30.10 19.92
N ASN A 527 -18.89 30.31 21.25
CA ASN A 527 -19.47 31.38 22.03
C ASN A 527 -18.67 32.71 21.95
N ILE A 528 -17.52 32.68 21.28
CA ILE A 528 -16.66 33.85 21.12
C ILE A 528 -17.20 34.71 19.97
N ILE A 529 -17.52 35.98 20.30
CA ILE A 529 -17.94 36.98 19.32
C ILE A 529 -16.80 37.98 19.18
N LEU A 530 -16.29 38.15 17.96
CA LEU A 530 -15.28 39.16 17.66
C LEU A 530 -15.92 40.41 17.07
N ILE A 531 -15.15 41.50 17.02
CA ILE A 531 -15.61 42.76 16.42
C ILE A 531 -14.86 43.06 15.13
N SER A 532 -15.59 43.39 14.08
CA SER A 532 -14.99 43.85 12.81
C SER A 532 -14.45 45.28 12.94
N LYS A 533 -13.64 45.71 12.00
CA LYS A 533 -13.14 47.08 11.92
C LYS A 533 -14.27 48.15 11.86
N ASP A 534 -15.41 47.75 11.31
CA ASP A 534 -16.58 48.59 11.13
C ASP A 534 -17.55 48.47 12.33
N GLY A 535 -17.15 47.79 13.40
CA GLY A 535 -17.94 47.66 14.62
C GLY A 535 -19.05 46.62 14.58
N LYS A 536 -19.11 45.78 13.53
CA LYS A 536 -20.09 44.70 13.39
C LYS A 536 -19.63 43.47 14.19
N PRO A 537 -20.56 42.71 14.80
CA PRO A 537 -20.23 41.44 15.42
C PRO A 537 -19.86 40.37 14.37
N MET A 538 -18.82 39.61 14.68
CA MET A 538 -18.37 38.46 13.88
C MET A 538 -18.53 37.17 14.68
N LYS A 539 -19.15 36.17 14.07
CA LYS A 539 -19.30 34.81 14.63
C LYS A 539 -18.39 33.85 13.93
N ARG A 540 -17.94 32.80 14.65
CA ARG A 540 -17.11 31.77 14.10
C ARG A 540 -17.88 30.92 13.09
N GLU A 541 -17.24 30.52 12.02
CA GLU A 541 -17.72 29.48 11.10
C GLU A 541 -17.80 28.14 11.85
N LEU A 542 -19.01 27.52 11.92
CA LEU A 542 -19.26 26.38 12.80
C LEU A 542 -18.59 25.07 12.37
N ASP A 543 -18.14 24.97 11.12
CA ASP A 543 -17.48 23.77 10.64
C ASP A 543 -16.15 23.52 11.34
N LEU A 544 -15.75 22.26 11.34
CA LEU A 544 -14.43 21.79 11.70
C LEU A 544 -13.58 21.63 10.45
N ILE A 545 -12.27 21.51 10.60
CA ILE A 545 -11.38 21.15 9.50
C ILE A 545 -11.41 19.65 9.21
N ASP A 546 -11.01 19.29 8.00
CA ASP A 546 -10.73 17.91 7.63
C ASP A 546 -9.61 17.31 8.50
N VAL A 547 -9.84 16.19 9.14
CA VAL A 547 -8.84 15.49 9.96
C VAL A 547 -7.55 15.14 9.20
N TRP A 548 -7.62 15.08 7.88
CA TRP A 548 -6.44 14.91 7.04
C TRP A 548 -5.54 16.14 6.99
N PHE A 549 -6.11 17.34 7.17
CA PHE A 549 -5.33 18.56 7.37
C PHE A 549 -4.69 18.56 8.75
N ASP A 550 -5.43 18.14 9.76
CA ASP A 550 -4.97 17.97 11.13
C ASP A 550 -3.75 17.03 11.17
N SER A 551 -3.88 15.78 10.72
CA SER A 551 -2.76 14.83 10.68
C SER A 551 -1.62 15.25 9.72
N GLY A 552 -1.94 15.94 8.62
CA GLY A 552 -0.98 16.52 7.68
C GLY A 552 -0.15 17.67 8.24
N SER A 553 -0.62 18.29 9.31
CA SER A 553 0.07 19.38 10.04
C SER A 553 1.13 18.87 11.02
N MET A 554 1.25 17.56 11.21
CA MET A 554 2.13 16.93 12.20
C MET A 554 3.59 17.41 12.15
N PRO A 555 4.24 17.60 10.99
CA PRO A 555 5.63 18.04 10.95
C PRO A 555 5.90 19.32 11.74
N TYR A 556 4.91 20.18 11.80
CA TYR A 556 4.93 21.49 12.44
C TYR A 556 4.36 21.42 13.85
N ALA A 557 3.15 20.90 13.96
CA ALA A 557 2.35 20.93 15.17
C ALA A 557 2.89 20.05 16.30
N GLN A 558 3.56 18.93 16.01
CA GLN A 558 4.24 18.11 17.02
C GLN A 558 5.36 18.84 17.77
N LEU A 559 5.85 19.93 17.21
CA LEU A 559 6.89 20.79 17.78
C LEU A 559 6.33 22.11 18.29
N HIS A 560 5.03 22.33 18.18
CA HIS A 560 4.37 23.62 18.46
C HIS A 560 5.00 24.77 17.66
N TYR A 561 5.39 24.49 16.41
CA TYR A 561 5.94 25.49 15.49
C TYR A 561 4.84 26.45 15.02
N PRO A 562 5.09 27.78 14.90
CA PRO A 562 6.37 28.46 15.08
C PRO A 562 6.60 29.00 16.50
N PHE A 563 5.73 28.69 17.46
CA PHE A 563 5.73 29.29 18.81
C PHE A 563 6.86 28.72 19.67
N GLU A 564 7.16 27.43 19.50
CA GLU A 564 8.26 26.73 20.15
C GLU A 564 9.13 25.98 19.13
N ASN A 565 10.27 25.50 19.56
CA ASN A 565 11.13 24.52 18.86
C ASN A 565 11.53 24.88 17.41
N LYS A 566 11.52 26.15 17.06
CA LYS A 566 11.82 26.62 15.70
C LYS A 566 13.15 26.08 15.15
N LYS A 567 14.22 26.11 15.98
CA LYS A 567 15.54 25.57 15.56
C LYS A 567 15.52 24.07 15.31
N ILE A 568 14.76 23.31 16.13
CA ILE A 568 14.60 21.85 15.96
C ILE A 568 13.89 21.56 14.66
N PHE A 569 12.83 22.31 14.33
CA PHE A 569 12.13 22.22 13.07
C PHE A 569 13.07 22.48 11.89
N GLU A 570 13.76 23.62 11.87
CA GLU A 570 14.66 24.02 10.79
C GLU A 570 15.79 22.99 10.53
N GLN A 571 16.24 22.28 11.56
CA GLN A 571 17.28 21.26 11.46
C GLN A 571 16.79 19.90 10.96
N ASN A 572 15.51 19.59 11.18
CA ASN A 572 14.95 18.25 10.93
C ASN A 572 13.91 18.21 9.81
N TYR A 573 13.57 19.33 9.23
CA TYR A 573 12.61 19.45 8.14
C TYR A 573 13.33 19.70 6.81
N PRO A 574 12.93 19.03 5.72
CA PRO A 574 11.96 17.92 5.63
C PRO A 574 12.49 16.61 6.24
N ALA A 575 11.60 15.69 6.62
CA ALA A 575 12.00 14.39 7.14
C ALA A 575 12.86 13.61 6.16
N ASP A 576 13.85 12.88 6.66
CA ASP A 576 14.68 12.01 5.80
C ASP A 576 13.95 10.75 5.35
N PHE A 577 12.98 10.25 6.17
CA PHE A 577 12.29 8.99 5.90
C PHE A 577 10.88 8.93 6.48
N ILE A 578 9.94 8.34 5.72
CA ILE A 578 8.61 7.90 6.18
C ILE A 578 8.25 6.55 5.52
N ALA A 579 7.38 5.76 6.17
CA ALA A 579 6.86 4.52 5.61
C ALA A 579 5.44 4.24 6.09
N GLU A 580 4.47 4.20 5.17
CA GLU A 580 3.07 3.89 5.47
C GLU A 580 2.44 3.08 4.33
N GLY A 581 1.19 2.67 4.50
CA GLY A 581 0.45 1.91 3.50
C GLY A 581 0.25 2.68 2.18
N VAL A 582 0.10 1.95 1.09
CA VAL A 582 -0.11 2.53 -0.26
C VAL A 582 -1.38 3.37 -0.38
N ASP A 583 -2.37 3.13 0.49
CA ASP A 583 -3.59 3.93 0.63
C ASP A 583 -3.28 5.37 1.03
N GLN A 584 -2.18 5.62 1.75
CA GLN A 584 -1.75 6.95 2.17
C GLN A 584 -1.33 7.87 1.02
N THR A 585 -1.18 7.37 -0.19
CA THR A 585 -1.10 8.20 -1.41
C THR A 585 -2.36 9.03 -1.67
N ARG A 586 -3.47 8.67 -1.03
CA ARG A 586 -4.77 9.38 -1.02
C ARG A 586 -5.15 9.85 0.39
N GLY A 587 -4.18 10.01 1.26
CA GLY A 587 -4.35 10.42 2.64
C GLY A 587 -3.11 11.17 3.10
N TRP A 588 -2.41 10.67 4.09
CA TRP A 588 -1.34 11.35 4.81
C TRP A 588 -0.17 11.79 3.93
N PHE A 589 0.28 10.95 2.96
CA PHE A 589 1.35 11.36 2.03
C PHE A 589 0.95 12.59 1.22
N PHE A 590 -0.30 12.66 0.76
CA PHE A 590 -0.80 13.78 0.00
C PHE A 590 -0.89 15.05 0.86
N THR A 591 -1.50 14.96 2.05
CA THR A 591 -1.73 16.14 2.89
C THR A 591 -0.44 16.73 3.41
N LEU A 592 0.54 15.88 3.80
CA LEU A 592 1.89 16.32 4.12
C LEU A 592 2.54 17.08 2.96
N HIS A 593 2.47 16.52 1.75
CA HIS A 593 3.08 17.12 0.56
C HIS A 593 2.39 18.43 0.16
N ALA A 594 1.06 18.49 0.24
CA ALA A 594 0.29 19.67 -0.10
C ALA A 594 0.59 20.85 0.84
N ILE A 595 0.49 20.64 2.17
CA ILE A 595 0.78 21.70 3.17
C ILE A 595 2.22 22.17 3.03
N SER A 596 3.17 21.25 2.90
CA SER A 596 4.59 21.52 2.73
C SER A 596 4.87 22.36 1.48
N THR A 597 4.30 22.00 0.35
CA THR A 597 4.49 22.72 -0.91
C THR A 597 3.91 24.13 -0.84
N MET A 598 2.66 24.26 -0.36
CA MET A 598 1.96 25.55 -0.33
C MET A 598 2.58 26.56 0.62
N LEU A 599 3.08 26.13 1.76
CA LEU A 599 3.55 27.04 2.82
C LEU A 599 5.07 27.19 2.86
N PHE A 600 5.82 26.14 2.52
CA PHE A 600 7.27 26.09 2.69
C PHE A 600 8.05 25.89 1.38
N ASP A 601 7.35 25.74 0.26
CA ASP A 601 7.96 25.47 -1.06
C ASP A 601 8.93 24.28 -1.02
N SER A 602 8.60 23.23 -0.29
CA SER A 602 9.45 22.06 0.00
C SER A 602 8.64 20.77 -0.04
N VAL A 603 9.35 19.66 -0.17
CA VAL A 603 8.79 18.35 0.18
C VAL A 603 8.67 18.21 1.70
N ALA A 604 7.73 17.43 2.20
CA ALA A 604 7.65 17.10 3.62
C ALA A 604 8.63 15.99 4.02
N TYR A 605 9.03 15.15 3.06
CA TYR A 605 9.86 13.97 3.25
C TYR A 605 10.69 13.67 2.00
N LYS A 606 11.90 13.10 2.19
CA LYS A 606 12.86 12.81 1.10
C LYS A 606 12.75 11.38 0.59
N ASN A 607 12.56 10.40 1.50
CA ASN A 607 12.50 8.98 1.17
C ASN A 607 11.20 8.36 1.70
N VAL A 608 10.54 7.57 0.86
CA VAL A 608 9.23 6.97 1.18
C VAL A 608 9.23 5.50 0.82
N ILE A 609 8.84 4.64 1.76
CA ILE A 609 8.40 3.29 1.46
C ILE A 609 6.87 3.27 1.51
N SER A 610 6.26 2.96 0.37
CA SER A 610 4.82 2.78 0.27
C SER A 610 4.50 1.29 0.44
N ASN A 611 4.04 0.90 1.62
CA ASN A 611 3.84 -0.49 1.98
C ASN A 611 2.66 -1.12 1.23
N GLY A 612 2.84 -2.37 0.80
CA GLY A 612 1.77 -3.22 0.27
C GLY A 612 0.79 -3.67 1.36
N LEU A 613 -0.29 -4.33 0.94
CA LEU A 613 -1.29 -4.84 1.87
C LEU A 613 -0.84 -6.17 2.50
N VAL A 614 -1.25 -6.40 3.75
CA VAL A 614 -1.15 -7.72 4.38
C VAL A 614 -2.46 -8.48 4.14
N LEU A 615 -2.35 -9.57 3.41
CA LEU A 615 -3.44 -10.44 3.01
C LEU A 615 -3.39 -11.77 3.79
N ASP A 616 -4.48 -12.50 3.85
CA ASP A 616 -4.45 -13.85 4.38
C ASP A 616 -3.63 -14.80 3.47
N LYS A 617 -3.38 -16.03 3.90
CA LYS A 617 -2.61 -17.02 3.13
C LYS A 617 -3.17 -17.31 1.73
N ASN A 618 -4.47 -17.06 1.52
CA ASN A 618 -5.14 -17.26 0.24
C ASN A 618 -5.11 -16.01 -0.66
N GLY A 619 -4.61 -14.88 -0.13
CA GLY A 619 -4.54 -13.60 -0.85
C GLY A 619 -5.78 -12.74 -0.71
N ASN A 620 -6.66 -12.99 0.25
CA ASN A 620 -7.83 -12.18 0.54
C ASN A 620 -7.52 -11.10 1.58
N LYS A 621 -8.21 -9.96 1.50
CA LYS A 621 -8.11 -8.90 2.51
C LYS A 621 -8.55 -9.43 3.88
N MET A 622 -7.72 -9.21 4.89
CA MET A 622 -8.05 -9.58 6.27
C MET A 622 -9.15 -8.68 6.84
N SER A 623 -10.11 -9.29 7.52
CA SER A 623 -11.22 -8.59 8.18
C SER A 623 -11.68 -9.36 9.41
N LYS A 624 -11.95 -8.65 10.52
CA LYS A 624 -12.54 -9.25 11.72
C LYS A 624 -13.90 -9.88 11.41
N ARG A 625 -14.69 -9.28 10.51
CA ARG A 625 -15.99 -9.76 10.08
C ARG A 625 -15.93 -11.12 9.37
N LEU A 626 -14.85 -11.35 8.59
CA LEU A 626 -14.63 -12.61 7.86
C LEU A 626 -13.92 -13.67 8.71
N GLY A 627 -13.48 -13.33 9.93
CA GLY A 627 -12.77 -14.24 10.82
C GLY A 627 -11.39 -14.67 10.32
N ASN A 628 -10.83 -14.00 9.29
CA ASN A 628 -9.53 -14.31 8.71
C ASN A 628 -8.41 -13.33 9.15
N ALA A 629 -8.70 -12.45 10.11
CA ALA A 629 -7.72 -11.53 10.65
C ALA A 629 -6.82 -12.24 11.66
N THR A 630 -5.50 -12.12 11.46
CA THR A 630 -4.50 -12.66 12.38
C THR A 630 -4.30 -11.68 13.55
N ASP A 631 -4.31 -12.23 14.76
CA ASP A 631 -4.05 -11.49 16.00
C ASP A 631 -2.53 -11.33 16.19
N PRO A 632 -2.02 -10.07 16.24
CA PRO A 632 -0.57 -9.84 16.37
C PRO A 632 0.01 -10.31 17.71
N PHE A 633 -0.74 -10.16 18.82
CA PHE A 633 -0.28 -10.59 20.15
C PHE A 633 -0.06 -12.10 20.19
N LYS A 634 -1.08 -12.87 19.77
CA LYS A 634 -0.97 -14.33 19.71
C LYS A 634 0.15 -14.80 18.80
N THR A 635 0.41 -14.07 17.71
CA THR A 635 1.48 -14.40 16.78
C THR A 635 2.85 -14.18 17.43
N ILE A 636 3.04 -13.04 18.10
CA ILE A 636 4.28 -12.72 18.79
C ILE A 636 4.53 -13.65 19.99
N ASP A 637 3.51 -13.93 20.79
CA ASP A 637 3.59 -14.90 21.90
C ASP A 637 4.05 -16.27 21.43
N LYS A 638 3.48 -16.74 20.31
CA LYS A 638 3.75 -18.10 19.82
C LYS A 638 5.10 -18.24 19.12
N TYR A 639 5.49 -17.25 18.34
CA TYR A 639 6.64 -17.34 17.45
C TYR A 639 7.79 -16.39 17.81
N GLY A 640 7.56 -15.44 18.70
CA GLY A 640 8.50 -14.37 19.02
C GLY A 640 8.47 -13.20 18.04
N ALA A 641 8.81 -12.03 18.54
CA ALA A 641 8.85 -10.80 17.75
C ALA A 641 9.86 -10.89 16.59
N ASP A 642 11.08 -11.32 16.85
CA ASP A 642 12.15 -11.33 15.84
C ASP A 642 11.87 -12.26 14.67
N ALA A 643 11.31 -13.45 14.93
CA ALA A 643 10.94 -14.37 13.84
C ALA A 643 9.80 -13.81 13.00
N THR A 644 8.84 -13.15 13.64
CA THR A 644 7.70 -12.49 12.95
C THR A 644 8.21 -11.33 12.10
N ARG A 645 9.04 -10.44 12.66
CA ARG A 645 9.66 -9.32 11.95
C ARG A 645 10.50 -9.80 10.76
N TRP A 646 11.36 -10.80 11.01
CA TRP A 646 12.21 -11.35 9.97
C TRP A 646 11.42 -11.98 8.82
N TYR A 647 10.39 -12.74 9.15
CA TYR A 647 9.49 -13.33 8.14
C TYR A 647 8.84 -12.25 7.27
N MET A 648 8.27 -11.21 7.89
CA MET A 648 7.61 -10.13 7.17
C MET A 648 8.55 -9.41 6.20
N ILE A 649 9.81 -9.22 6.58
CA ILE A 649 10.81 -8.52 5.78
C ILE A 649 11.40 -9.42 4.68
N SER A 650 11.66 -10.70 4.99
CA SER A 650 12.34 -11.60 4.05
C SER A 650 11.42 -12.24 3.01
N ASN A 651 10.11 -12.35 3.31
CA ASN A 651 9.15 -13.07 2.48
C ASN A 651 8.76 -12.31 1.21
N ALA A 652 8.47 -11.02 1.33
CA ALA A 652 8.09 -10.15 0.23
C ALA A 652 8.77 -8.78 0.34
N GLN A 653 8.88 -8.05 -0.78
CA GLN A 653 9.32 -6.66 -0.72
C GLN A 653 8.28 -5.84 0.06
N PRO A 654 8.68 -4.78 0.77
CA PRO A 654 7.76 -3.96 1.57
C PRO A 654 6.55 -3.44 0.80
N TRP A 655 6.71 -3.12 -0.48
CA TRP A 655 5.67 -2.59 -1.36
C TRP A 655 4.82 -3.64 -2.08
N ASP A 656 5.19 -4.92 -1.99
CA ASP A 656 4.39 -6.03 -2.50
C ASP A 656 3.36 -6.48 -1.46
N ASN A 657 2.24 -7.02 -1.93
CA ASN A 657 1.25 -7.58 -1.02
C ASN A 657 1.80 -8.84 -0.33
N LEU A 658 1.86 -8.80 0.99
CA LEU A 658 2.32 -9.94 1.80
C LEU A 658 1.16 -10.91 2.05
N LYS A 659 1.24 -12.12 1.52
CA LYS A 659 0.40 -13.25 1.94
C LYS A 659 0.93 -13.79 3.26
N PHE A 660 0.23 -13.47 4.32
CA PHE A 660 0.66 -13.84 5.68
C PHE A 660 0.31 -15.29 5.99
N ASP A 661 1.34 -16.11 6.23
CA ASP A 661 1.23 -17.51 6.61
C ASP A 661 2.15 -17.82 7.80
N GLU A 662 1.58 -18.28 8.89
CA GLU A 662 2.31 -18.63 10.11
C GLU A 662 3.36 -19.74 9.89
N SER A 663 3.13 -20.63 8.92
CA SER A 663 4.10 -21.67 8.58
C SER A 663 5.43 -21.10 8.09
N GLY A 664 5.40 -19.94 7.45
CA GLY A 664 6.61 -19.21 7.02
C GLY A 664 7.42 -18.67 8.19
N ILE A 665 6.75 -18.25 9.28
CA ILE A 665 7.44 -17.83 10.51
C ILE A 665 8.16 -19.03 11.14
N GLN A 666 7.51 -20.20 11.21
CA GLN A 666 8.13 -21.43 11.70
C GLN A 666 9.36 -21.84 10.87
N GLU A 667 9.28 -21.63 9.57
CA GLU A 667 10.40 -21.91 8.67
C GLU A 667 11.59 -20.99 8.96
N VAL A 668 11.35 -19.70 9.18
CA VAL A 668 12.38 -18.73 9.57
C VAL A 668 13.00 -19.10 10.92
N GLN A 669 12.16 -19.42 11.93
CA GLN A 669 12.66 -19.90 13.23
C GLN A 669 13.59 -21.10 13.07
N ARG A 670 13.17 -22.12 12.34
CA ARG A 670 13.92 -23.36 12.20
C ARG A 670 15.15 -23.20 11.32
N LYS A 671 15.02 -22.57 10.15
CA LYS A 671 16.11 -22.53 9.16
C LYS A 671 17.12 -21.43 9.47
N PHE A 672 16.68 -20.24 9.83
CA PHE A 672 17.59 -19.11 10.05
C PHE A 672 18.02 -19.03 11.53
N PHE A 673 17.09 -18.73 12.43
CA PHE A 673 17.44 -18.57 13.85
C PHE A 673 17.98 -19.84 14.47
N GLY A 674 17.38 -20.99 14.16
CA GLY A 674 17.87 -22.28 14.63
C GLY A 674 19.27 -22.62 14.11
N THR A 675 19.59 -22.28 12.88
CA THR A 675 20.94 -22.47 12.30
C THR A 675 21.95 -21.54 12.95
N LEU A 676 21.61 -20.27 13.13
CA LEU A 676 22.49 -19.30 13.80
C LEU A 676 22.73 -19.70 15.27
N TYR A 677 21.66 -20.07 15.98
CA TYR A 677 21.77 -20.58 17.37
C TYR A 677 22.66 -21.81 17.48
N ASN A 678 22.48 -22.78 16.58
CA ASN A 678 23.32 -23.99 16.58
C ASN A 678 24.79 -23.66 16.25
N THR A 679 25.04 -22.70 15.37
CA THR A 679 26.39 -22.22 15.05
C THR A 679 27.03 -21.55 16.26
N TYR A 680 26.29 -20.67 16.94
CA TYR A 680 26.73 -20.06 18.20
C TYR A 680 26.95 -21.12 19.30
N SER A 681 26.03 -22.05 19.48
CA SER A 681 26.14 -23.11 20.50
C SER A 681 27.36 -24.02 20.26
N PHE A 682 27.66 -24.31 19.00
CA PHE A 682 28.88 -25.02 18.61
C PHE A 682 30.14 -24.23 18.99
N PHE A 683 30.17 -22.94 18.62
CA PHE A 683 31.27 -22.05 19.01
C PHE A 683 31.45 -22.00 20.53
N ALA A 684 30.39 -21.69 21.28
CA ALA A 684 30.43 -21.51 22.72
C ALA A 684 30.86 -22.81 23.45
N LEU A 685 30.36 -23.98 22.99
CA LEU A 685 30.72 -25.28 23.56
C LEU A 685 32.23 -25.49 23.52
N TYR A 686 32.84 -25.36 22.36
CA TYR A 686 34.28 -25.64 22.22
C TYR A 686 35.15 -24.52 22.74
N ALA A 687 34.75 -23.26 22.62
CA ALA A 687 35.42 -22.12 23.22
C ALA A 687 35.52 -22.28 24.75
N ASN A 688 34.46 -22.73 25.42
CA ASN A 688 34.44 -22.98 26.86
C ASN A 688 35.33 -24.19 27.26
N ILE A 689 35.35 -25.26 26.43
CA ILE A 689 36.19 -26.43 26.67
C ILE A 689 37.68 -26.07 26.56
N ASP A 690 38.06 -25.32 25.56
CA ASP A 690 39.43 -24.93 25.26
C ASP A 690 39.89 -23.67 26.04
N GLY A 691 38.98 -22.96 26.71
CA GLY A 691 39.25 -21.74 27.46
C GLY A 691 39.48 -20.49 26.57
N PHE A 692 39.02 -20.51 25.32
CA PHE A 692 39.14 -19.37 24.43
C PHE A 692 38.25 -18.20 24.88
N ASN A 693 38.86 -17.04 25.11
CA ASN A 693 38.18 -15.83 25.58
C ASN A 693 38.56 -14.55 24.85
N TYR A 694 39.20 -14.69 23.69
CA TYR A 694 39.68 -13.60 22.83
C TYR A 694 40.76 -12.72 23.43
N THR A 695 41.55 -13.25 24.39
CA THR A 695 42.75 -12.59 24.92
C THR A 695 44.01 -13.01 24.18
N GLU A 696 43.90 -14.01 23.31
CA GLU A 696 44.99 -14.49 22.45
C GLU A 696 45.34 -13.42 21.41
N ASN A 697 46.63 -13.37 21.04
CA ASN A 697 47.10 -12.50 19.99
C ASN A 697 46.29 -12.78 18.69
N GLU A 698 45.88 -11.73 18.03
CA GLU A 698 45.17 -11.85 16.78
C GLU A 698 46.07 -12.51 15.71
N VAL A 699 45.60 -13.57 15.12
CA VAL A 699 46.24 -14.22 13.97
C VAL A 699 45.96 -13.41 12.71
N ALA A 700 47.03 -12.89 12.11
CA ALA A 700 46.89 -12.12 10.87
C ALA A 700 46.19 -12.96 9.77
N VAL A 701 45.31 -12.32 8.99
CA VAL A 701 44.43 -13.03 8.05
C VAL A 701 45.18 -13.82 6.99
N GLU A 702 46.32 -13.32 6.54
CA GLU A 702 47.22 -14.02 5.59
C GLU A 702 47.80 -15.33 6.18
N ASN A 703 47.87 -15.44 7.49
CA ASN A 703 48.35 -16.63 8.18
C ASN A 703 47.24 -17.59 8.60
N ARG A 704 45.96 -17.24 8.33
CA ARG A 704 44.83 -18.12 8.58
C ARG A 704 44.66 -19.12 7.43
N SER A 705 43.95 -20.21 7.67
CA SER A 705 43.66 -21.21 6.65
C SER A 705 42.86 -20.61 5.49
N GLU A 706 42.94 -21.24 4.33
CA GLU A 706 42.19 -20.77 3.14
C GLU A 706 40.68 -20.68 3.37
N ILE A 707 40.12 -21.63 4.12
CA ILE A 707 38.69 -21.64 4.45
C ILE A 707 38.31 -20.47 5.39
N ASP A 708 39.22 -20.04 6.26
CA ASP A 708 39.02 -18.87 7.10
C ASP A 708 39.10 -17.57 6.27
N ARG A 709 40.09 -17.47 5.40
CA ARG A 709 40.23 -16.32 4.49
C ARG A 709 39.04 -16.19 3.57
N TRP A 710 38.53 -17.30 3.04
CA TRP A 710 37.32 -17.32 2.22
C TRP A 710 36.10 -16.77 2.97
N ILE A 711 35.79 -17.29 4.18
CA ILE A 711 34.60 -16.86 4.90
C ILE A 711 34.68 -15.39 5.34
N LEU A 712 35.90 -14.89 5.62
CA LEU A 712 36.14 -13.49 5.93
C LEU A 712 35.99 -12.60 4.68
N SER A 713 36.43 -13.07 3.51
CA SER A 713 36.14 -12.39 2.23
C SER A 713 34.63 -12.27 1.99
N GLU A 714 33.91 -13.39 2.07
CA GLU A 714 32.45 -13.45 1.95
C GLU A 714 31.72 -12.56 2.96
N LEU A 715 32.25 -12.48 4.21
CA LEU A 715 31.70 -11.59 5.25
C LEU A 715 31.85 -10.11 4.87
N ASN A 716 33.02 -9.72 4.35
CA ASN A 716 33.24 -8.34 3.92
C ASN A 716 32.42 -7.99 2.66
N THR A 717 32.27 -8.93 1.74
CA THR A 717 31.34 -8.82 0.61
C THR A 717 29.90 -8.65 1.09
N LEU A 718 29.46 -9.43 2.09
CA LEU A 718 28.14 -9.31 2.72
C LEU A 718 27.94 -7.93 3.37
N ILE A 719 28.90 -7.45 4.18
CA ILE A 719 28.81 -6.13 4.83
C ILE A 719 28.59 -5.05 3.79
N LYS A 720 29.37 -5.04 2.72
CA LYS A 720 29.26 -4.06 1.63
C LYS A 720 27.89 -4.11 0.95
N GLN A 721 27.39 -5.30 0.64
CA GLN A 721 26.09 -5.49 0.00
C GLN A 721 24.93 -5.10 0.92
N VAL A 722 25.00 -5.46 2.19
CA VAL A 722 23.98 -5.14 3.20
C VAL A 722 23.93 -3.64 3.43
N GLU A 723 25.07 -2.97 3.58
CA GLU A 723 25.13 -1.51 3.70
C GLU A 723 24.49 -0.81 2.51
N GLY A 724 24.89 -1.20 1.29
CA GLY A 724 24.32 -0.63 0.06
C GLY A 724 22.80 -0.84 -0.06
N ASN A 725 22.29 -2.02 0.32
CA ASN A 725 20.86 -2.29 0.27
C ASN A 725 20.08 -1.56 1.37
N TYR A 726 20.64 -1.36 2.56
CA TYR A 726 20.00 -0.51 3.56
C TYR A 726 19.95 0.96 3.12
N GLU A 727 21.05 1.48 2.54
CA GLU A 727 21.05 2.86 2.01
C GLU A 727 20.04 3.04 0.86
N ASP A 728 19.81 2.01 0.06
CA ASP A 728 18.82 2.02 -1.03
C ASP A 728 17.41 1.58 -0.60
N TYR A 729 17.15 1.45 0.70
CA TYR A 729 15.82 1.07 1.23
C TYR A 729 15.29 -0.28 0.70
N GLU A 730 16.18 -1.29 0.57
CA GLU A 730 15.88 -2.65 0.08
C GLU A 730 16.00 -3.73 1.18
N PRO A 731 15.17 -3.70 2.24
CA PRO A 731 15.40 -4.52 3.44
C PRO A 731 15.20 -6.02 3.19
N THR A 732 14.40 -6.39 2.20
CA THR A 732 14.20 -7.80 1.82
C THR A 732 15.49 -8.41 1.26
N LYS A 733 16.24 -7.65 0.46
CA LYS A 733 17.54 -8.09 -0.03
C LYS A 733 18.53 -8.27 1.11
N VAL A 734 18.54 -7.35 2.07
CA VAL A 734 19.35 -7.46 3.30
C VAL A 734 19.08 -8.76 4.04
N ALA A 735 17.80 -9.02 4.38
CA ALA A 735 17.43 -10.21 5.13
C ALA A 735 17.83 -11.51 4.40
N ARG A 736 17.63 -11.57 3.09
CA ARG A 736 17.96 -12.74 2.26
C ARG A 736 19.47 -12.95 2.13
N LEU A 737 20.27 -11.90 1.97
CA LEU A 737 21.72 -11.99 1.92
C LEU A 737 22.30 -12.53 3.25
N ILE A 738 21.80 -12.02 4.38
CA ILE A 738 22.21 -12.50 5.69
C ILE A 738 21.79 -13.96 5.92
N GLN A 739 20.56 -14.33 5.54
CA GLN A 739 20.10 -15.72 5.60
C GLN A 739 20.99 -16.67 4.80
N ASP A 740 21.30 -16.29 3.55
CA ASP A 740 22.14 -17.08 2.67
C ASP A 740 23.54 -17.28 3.29
N PHE A 741 24.17 -16.19 3.75
CA PHE A 741 25.47 -16.25 4.40
C PHE A 741 25.46 -17.17 5.62
N VAL A 742 24.50 -17.00 6.53
CA VAL A 742 24.43 -17.81 7.76
C VAL A 742 24.20 -19.29 7.46
N MET A 743 23.27 -19.58 6.56
CA MET A 743 22.85 -20.96 6.31
C MET A 743 23.82 -21.69 5.37
N ASN A 744 24.17 -21.09 4.25
CA ASN A 744 24.86 -21.78 3.16
C ASN A 744 26.39 -21.61 3.25
N LYS A 745 26.88 -20.44 3.67
CA LYS A 745 28.33 -20.17 3.74
C LYS A 745 28.91 -20.46 5.13
N LEU A 746 28.34 -19.89 6.18
CA LEU A 746 28.87 -20.04 7.53
C LEU A 746 28.61 -21.44 8.09
N SER A 747 27.34 -21.83 8.27
CA SER A 747 26.99 -23.07 8.96
C SER A 747 27.26 -24.31 8.11
N ASN A 748 26.66 -24.37 6.90
CA ASN A 748 26.71 -25.57 6.05
C ASN A 748 28.03 -25.74 5.30
N TRP A 749 28.91 -24.74 5.32
CA TRP A 749 30.20 -24.85 4.64
C TRP A 749 31.37 -24.59 5.61
N HIS A 750 31.60 -23.37 6.05
CA HIS A 750 32.75 -23.04 6.93
C HIS A 750 32.78 -23.88 8.21
N VAL A 751 31.73 -23.86 9.02
CA VAL A 751 31.68 -24.61 10.29
C VAL A 751 31.77 -26.10 10.05
N ARG A 752 31.04 -26.62 9.04
CA ARG A 752 31.05 -28.05 8.70
C ARG A 752 32.45 -28.55 8.31
N LEU A 753 33.17 -27.80 7.46
CA LEU A 753 34.52 -28.14 7.01
C LEU A 753 35.53 -27.99 8.12
N SER A 754 35.35 -26.99 9.00
CA SER A 754 36.28 -26.68 10.10
C SER A 754 36.05 -27.49 11.37
N ARG A 755 35.00 -28.32 11.46
CA ARG A 755 34.65 -29.05 12.71
C ARG A 755 35.82 -29.76 13.39
N ARG A 756 36.69 -30.42 12.61
CA ARG A 756 37.83 -31.14 13.13
C ARG A 756 38.84 -30.26 13.84
N ARG A 757 38.97 -29.01 13.42
CA ARG A 757 39.87 -28.01 14.03
C ARG A 757 39.43 -27.67 15.47
N PHE A 758 38.11 -27.64 15.73
CA PHE A 758 37.57 -27.32 17.06
C PHE A 758 37.63 -28.51 18.01
N TRP A 759 37.36 -29.73 17.61
CA TRP A 759 37.27 -30.91 18.50
C TRP A 759 38.49 -31.79 18.54
N LYS A 760 39.40 -31.72 17.57
CA LYS A 760 40.64 -32.44 17.51
C LYS A 760 41.84 -31.49 17.49
N GLY A 761 42.97 -31.95 17.95
CA GLY A 761 44.23 -31.21 17.87
C GLY A 761 44.54 -30.43 19.14
N GLU A 762 45.76 -29.99 19.20
CA GLU A 762 46.30 -29.14 20.27
C GLU A 762 45.76 -27.71 20.10
N TYR A 763 45.79 -26.95 21.20
CA TYR A 763 45.44 -25.52 21.22
C TYR A 763 46.58 -24.71 20.58
N ASN A 764 46.62 -24.67 19.27
CA ASN A 764 47.66 -24.03 18.46
C ASN A 764 47.11 -22.85 17.64
N THR A 765 47.97 -22.19 16.89
CA THR A 765 47.60 -21.02 16.06
C THR A 765 46.49 -21.31 15.08
N ASP A 766 46.40 -22.49 14.47
CA ASP A 766 45.31 -22.83 13.52
C ASP A 766 43.97 -22.94 14.25
N LYS A 767 43.93 -23.53 15.46
CA LYS A 767 42.72 -23.60 16.26
C LYS A 767 42.28 -22.23 16.76
N ILE A 768 43.23 -21.40 17.19
CA ILE A 768 42.97 -19.99 17.60
C ILE A 768 42.41 -19.20 16.42
N SER A 769 42.96 -19.33 15.22
CA SER A 769 42.47 -18.65 14.02
C SER A 769 41.05 -19.09 13.69
N ALA A 770 40.70 -20.38 13.88
CA ALA A 770 39.33 -20.88 13.65
C ALA A 770 38.35 -20.23 14.64
N TYR A 771 38.69 -20.09 15.91
CA TYR A 771 37.88 -19.40 16.92
C TYR A 771 37.69 -17.90 16.58
N GLN A 772 38.80 -17.24 16.29
CA GLN A 772 38.77 -15.80 15.96
C GLN A 772 37.91 -15.53 14.72
N THR A 773 38.01 -16.36 13.69
CA THR A 773 37.22 -16.25 12.44
C THR A 773 35.76 -16.47 12.73
N LEU A 774 35.38 -17.52 13.46
CA LEU A 774 33.98 -17.81 13.75
C LEU A 774 33.36 -16.77 14.69
N TYR A 775 34.11 -16.27 15.69
CA TYR A 775 33.71 -15.15 16.53
C TYR A 775 33.40 -13.90 15.70
N GLU A 776 34.28 -13.52 14.78
CA GLU A 776 34.16 -12.33 13.94
C GLU A 776 32.92 -12.45 13.06
N CYS A 777 32.65 -13.61 12.47
CA CYS A 777 31.42 -13.86 11.69
C CYS A 777 30.18 -13.68 12.58
N LEU A 778 30.12 -14.26 13.75
CA LEU A 778 28.99 -14.15 14.68
C LEU A 778 28.76 -12.70 15.12
N GLU A 779 29.84 -11.98 15.49
CA GLU A 779 29.78 -10.58 15.90
C GLU A 779 29.22 -9.69 14.78
N LYS A 780 29.75 -9.80 13.56
CA LYS A 780 29.28 -8.97 12.44
C LYS A 780 27.84 -9.30 12.05
N ILE A 781 27.43 -10.58 12.12
CA ILE A 781 26.04 -10.98 11.85
C ILE A 781 25.08 -10.30 12.86
N THR A 782 25.46 -10.18 14.15
CA THR A 782 24.60 -9.49 15.12
C THR A 782 24.40 -8.02 14.75
N LEU A 783 25.47 -7.35 14.35
CA LEU A 783 25.45 -5.94 13.97
C LEU A 783 24.62 -5.69 12.69
N LEU A 784 24.78 -6.56 11.68
CA LEU A 784 24.05 -6.47 10.42
C LEU A 784 22.54 -6.77 10.57
N SER A 785 22.20 -7.69 11.49
CA SER A 785 20.85 -8.22 11.66
C SER A 785 20.02 -7.49 12.74
N ALA A 786 20.68 -6.76 13.66
CA ALA A 786 20.03 -6.07 14.78
C ALA A 786 18.88 -5.13 14.35
N PRO A 787 18.93 -4.42 13.22
CA PRO A 787 17.82 -3.61 12.79
C PRO A 787 16.53 -4.41 12.55
N ILE A 788 16.63 -5.65 12.07
CA ILE A 788 15.47 -6.51 11.76
C ILE A 788 15.06 -7.34 12.97
N ALA A 789 16.01 -7.93 13.68
CA ALA A 789 15.80 -8.85 14.81
C ALA A 789 16.44 -8.30 16.10
N PRO A 790 15.81 -7.29 16.73
CA PRO A 790 16.46 -6.53 17.80
C PRO A 790 16.76 -7.33 19.07
N PHE A 791 15.91 -8.28 19.45
CA PHE A 791 16.05 -8.99 20.72
C PHE A 791 17.09 -10.11 20.67
N PHE A 792 16.98 -10.99 19.68
CA PHE A 792 17.90 -12.12 19.53
C PHE A 792 19.34 -11.63 19.27
N MET A 793 19.48 -10.63 18.43
CA MET A 793 20.80 -10.10 18.08
C MET A 793 21.44 -9.34 19.26
N ASP A 794 20.63 -8.62 20.04
CA ASP A 794 21.16 -7.98 21.24
C ASP A 794 21.64 -9.02 22.28
N ARG A 795 20.87 -10.09 22.48
CA ARG A 795 21.27 -11.18 23.37
C ARG A 795 22.56 -11.87 22.89
N LEU A 796 22.65 -12.20 21.62
CA LEU A 796 23.85 -12.83 21.05
C LEU A 796 25.07 -11.90 21.15
N PHE A 797 24.89 -10.59 20.89
CA PHE A 797 25.91 -9.59 21.04
C PHE A 797 26.41 -9.52 22.49
N GLN A 798 25.50 -9.47 23.47
CA GLN A 798 25.85 -9.42 24.90
C GLN A 798 26.61 -10.67 25.33
N ASP A 799 26.16 -11.87 24.90
CA ASP A 799 26.83 -13.12 25.20
C ASP A 799 28.28 -13.14 24.66
N LEU A 800 28.50 -12.65 23.45
CA LEU A 800 29.85 -12.53 22.85
C LEU A 800 30.69 -11.45 23.53
N ASN A 801 30.11 -10.25 23.71
CA ASN A 801 30.87 -9.08 24.20
C ASN A 801 31.18 -9.15 25.69
N THR A 802 30.35 -9.82 26.51
CA THR A 802 30.63 -10.00 27.96
C THR A 802 31.98 -10.70 28.20
N ILE A 803 32.36 -11.63 27.32
CA ILE A 803 33.61 -12.37 27.37
C ILE A 803 34.72 -11.59 26.69
N SER A 804 34.56 -11.19 25.46
CA SER A 804 35.61 -10.56 24.64
C SER A 804 35.90 -9.11 25.01
N LYS A 805 34.91 -8.38 25.54
CA LYS A 805 34.96 -6.94 25.88
C LYS A 805 35.44 -6.05 24.74
N LYS A 806 35.20 -6.44 23.48
CA LYS A 806 35.60 -5.71 22.29
C LYS A 806 34.84 -4.37 22.10
N HIS A 807 33.60 -4.32 22.58
CA HIS A 807 32.76 -3.12 22.49
C HIS A 807 32.51 -2.52 23.85
N ALA A 808 32.66 -1.21 23.97
CA ALA A 808 32.40 -0.46 25.21
C ALA A 808 30.92 -0.29 25.54
N VAL A 809 30.04 -0.61 24.58
CA VAL A 809 28.57 -0.45 24.68
C VAL A 809 27.92 -1.70 25.25
N THR A 810 26.80 -1.52 25.96
CA THR A 810 26.05 -2.59 26.62
C THR A 810 24.99 -3.25 25.70
N SER A 811 24.70 -2.68 24.55
CA SER A 811 23.69 -3.18 23.60
C SER A 811 24.20 -3.06 22.17
N VAL A 812 23.83 -4.02 21.34
CA VAL A 812 24.11 -4.00 19.90
C VAL A 812 23.55 -2.74 19.22
N HIS A 813 22.45 -2.19 19.74
CA HIS A 813 21.79 -1.02 19.19
C HIS A 813 22.52 0.30 19.42
N LEU A 814 23.52 0.28 20.29
CA LEU A 814 24.40 1.41 20.61
C LEU A 814 25.81 1.23 19.99
N ALA A 815 26.04 0.13 19.31
CA ALA A 815 27.29 -0.15 18.60
C ALA A 815 27.31 0.56 17.24
N ASN A 816 28.49 0.54 16.60
CA ASN A 816 28.65 1.07 15.26
C ASN A 816 28.34 0.00 14.20
N PHE A 817 27.70 0.40 13.11
CA PHE A 817 27.52 -0.47 11.94
C PHE A 817 28.89 -0.89 11.38
N PRO A 818 29.12 -2.16 11.05
CA PRO A 818 30.41 -2.63 10.58
C PRO A 818 30.76 -2.03 9.22
N LYS A 819 32.05 -1.74 9.04
CA LYS A 819 32.59 -1.29 7.76
C LYS A 819 33.25 -2.45 7.04
N ALA A 820 33.00 -2.57 5.75
CA ALA A 820 33.67 -3.57 4.93
C ALA A 820 35.16 -3.21 4.74
N ASP A 821 36.03 -4.17 4.96
CA ASP A 821 37.43 -4.06 4.56
C ASP A 821 37.61 -4.63 3.16
N ASN A 822 37.73 -3.73 2.18
CA ASN A 822 37.88 -4.14 0.79
C ASN A 822 39.20 -4.90 0.51
N SER A 823 40.21 -4.79 1.37
CA SER A 823 41.48 -5.51 1.23
C SER A 823 41.33 -7.01 1.56
N MET A 824 40.30 -7.38 2.32
CA MET A 824 39.99 -8.77 2.65
C MET A 824 39.11 -9.46 1.59
N ILE A 825 38.58 -8.72 0.61
CA ILE A 825 37.70 -9.28 -0.43
C ILE A 825 38.57 -9.92 -1.53
N ASP A 826 38.52 -11.25 -1.60
CA ASP A 826 39.19 -12.05 -2.63
C ASP A 826 38.13 -12.71 -3.54
N ALA A 827 37.72 -11.99 -4.59
CA ALA A 827 36.69 -12.42 -5.51
C ALA A 827 37.04 -13.72 -6.26
N ASP A 828 38.35 -14.02 -6.45
CA ASP A 828 38.77 -15.27 -7.09
C ASP A 828 38.60 -16.47 -6.14
N LEU A 829 38.91 -16.29 -4.87
CA LEU A 829 38.67 -17.29 -3.83
C LEU A 829 37.17 -17.53 -3.59
N GLU A 830 36.37 -16.47 -3.53
CA GLU A 830 34.90 -16.58 -3.43
C GLU A 830 34.33 -17.38 -4.61
N ARG A 831 34.74 -17.08 -5.83
CA ARG A 831 34.31 -17.76 -7.06
C ARG A 831 34.70 -19.23 -7.07
N LYS A 832 35.94 -19.57 -6.68
CA LYS A 832 36.40 -20.95 -6.58
C LYS A 832 35.59 -21.75 -5.55
N MET A 833 35.36 -21.16 -4.41
CA MET A 833 34.61 -21.83 -3.36
C MET A 833 33.11 -21.98 -3.70
N GLN A 834 32.52 -21.02 -4.43
CA GLN A 834 31.17 -21.15 -4.98
C GLN A 834 31.12 -22.32 -5.98
N LEU A 835 32.13 -22.49 -6.81
CA LEU A 835 32.27 -23.65 -7.72
C LEU A 835 32.34 -24.97 -6.94
N ALA A 836 33.09 -25.01 -5.83
CA ALA A 836 33.14 -26.18 -4.95
C ALA A 836 31.74 -26.51 -4.36
N GLN A 837 31.03 -25.51 -3.91
CA GLN A 837 29.67 -25.66 -3.39
C GLN A 837 28.70 -26.18 -4.45
N ASN A 838 28.76 -25.66 -5.68
CA ASN A 838 27.91 -26.11 -6.79
C ASN A 838 28.20 -27.55 -7.16
N ILE A 839 29.47 -27.92 -7.36
CA ILE A 839 29.87 -29.30 -7.65
C ILE A 839 29.39 -30.26 -6.55
N THR A 840 29.65 -29.89 -5.28
CA THR A 840 29.26 -30.70 -4.14
C THR A 840 27.75 -30.89 -4.07
N SER A 841 26.98 -29.82 -4.26
CA SER A 841 25.51 -29.86 -4.25
C SER A 841 24.95 -30.77 -5.31
N LEU A 842 25.47 -30.64 -6.53
CA LEU A 842 25.08 -31.52 -7.66
C LEU A 842 25.39 -32.99 -7.36
N ALA A 843 26.60 -33.29 -6.92
CA ALA A 843 27.02 -34.69 -6.60
C ALA A 843 26.18 -35.28 -5.45
N LEU A 844 25.89 -34.52 -4.41
CA LEU A 844 25.01 -34.91 -3.30
C LEU A 844 23.56 -35.12 -3.76
N SER A 845 23.05 -34.29 -4.68
CA SER A 845 21.72 -34.47 -5.27
C SER A 845 21.63 -35.77 -6.06
N LEU A 846 22.66 -36.11 -6.83
CA LEU A 846 22.77 -37.39 -7.55
C LEU A 846 22.81 -38.57 -6.59
N ARG A 847 23.62 -38.52 -5.53
CA ARG A 847 23.65 -39.55 -4.48
C ARG A 847 22.27 -39.75 -3.83
N LYS A 848 21.56 -38.66 -3.55
CA LYS A 848 20.21 -38.73 -2.99
C LYS A 848 19.21 -39.39 -3.94
N LYS A 849 19.28 -39.07 -5.23
CA LYS A 849 18.44 -39.64 -6.26
C LYS A 849 18.60 -41.17 -6.35
N GLU A 850 19.85 -41.65 -6.26
CA GLU A 850 20.19 -43.10 -6.28
C GLU A 850 20.20 -43.74 -4.88
N MET A 851 19.74 -43.03 -3.85
CA MET A 851 19.71 -43.49 -2.45
C MET A 851 21.08 -43.94 -1.90
N ILE A 852 22.19 -43.45 -2.47
CA ILE A 852 23.56 -43.75 -2.05
C ILE A 852 23.94 -42.82 -0.89
N ARG A 853 24.14 -43.38 0.30
CA ARG A 853 24.58 -42.59 1.45
C ARG A 853 25.96 -41.97 1.22
N VAL A 854 26.21 -40.77 1.71
CA VAL A 854 27.51 -40.07 1.59
C VAL A 854 28.63 -40.88 2.24
N ARG A 855 28.36 -41.70 3.26
CA ARG A 855 29.33 -42.58 3.89
C ARG A 855 29.82 -43.73 2.98
N GLN A 856 29.06 -44.10 1.99
CA GLN A 856 29.53 -45.07 0.95
C GLN A 856 30.47 -44.32 0.00
N PRO A 857 31.79 -44.63 0.00
CA PRO A 857 32.68 -43.99 -0.96
C PRO A 857 32.36 -44.42 -2.39
N LEU A 858 32.60 -43.53 -3.35
CA LEU A 858 32.54 -43.79 -4.78
C LEU A 858 33.93 -43.60 -5.40
N GLN A 859 34.17 -44.19 -6.54
CA GLN A 859 35.46 -44.12 -7.17
C GLN A 859 35.71 -42.76 -7.82
N LYS A 860 34.77 -42.30 -8.64
CA LYS A 860 35.04 -41.19 -9.55
C LYS A 860 33.89 -40.24 -9.71
N ILE A 861 34.21 -38.94 -9.78
CA ILE A 861 33.35 -37.90 -10.33
C ILE A 861 34.01 -37.34 -11.60
N MET A 862 33.26 -37.15 -12.66
CA MET A 862 33.73 -36.61 -13.92
C MET A 862 33.13 -35.21 -14.10
N ILE A 863 33.97 -34.25 -14.45
CA ILE A 863 33.57 -32.84 -14.61
C ILE A 863 34.04 -32.35 -15.97
N PRO A 864 33.11 -31.99 -16.87
CA PRO A 864 33.47 -31.32 -18.11
C PRO A 864 34.12 -29.97 -17.84
N VAL A 865 35.27 -29.71 -18.41
CA VAL A 865 36.00 -28.44 -18.28
C VAL A 865 35.98 -27.70 -19.61
N LEU A 866 35.46 -26.48 -19.60
CA LEU A 866 35.28 -25.66 -20.81
C LEU A 866 36.58 -24.96 -21.23
N ASN A 867 37.50 -24.74 -20.32
CA ASN A 867 38.76 -24.07 -20.53
C ASN A 867 39.79 -24.42 -19.45
N PRO A 868 41.08 -24.17 -19.70
CA PRO A 868 42.15 -24.43 -18.73
C PRO A 868 42.02 -23.73 -17.39
N LYS A 869 41.41 -22.54 -17.36
CA LYS A 869 41.19 -21.80 -16.12
C LYS A 869 40.17 -22.51 -15.22
N MET A 870 39.07 -23.04 -15.79
CA MET A 870 38.09 -23.83 -15.03
C MET A 870 38.73 -25.09 -14.46
N GLN A 871 39.60 -25.76 -15.21
CA GLN A 871 40.35 -26.92 -14.68
C GLN A 871 41.21 -26.53 -13.51
N GLN A 872 42.03 -25.50 -13.62
CA GLN A 872 42.87 -24.99 -12.53
C GLN A 872 42.08 -24.62 -11.29
N ASP A 873 40.91 -23.97 -11.48
CA ASP A 873 40.01 -23.62 -10.38
C ASP A 873 39.45 -24.85 -9.66
N ILE A 874 39.07 -25.92 -10.40
CA ILE A 874 38.60 -27.18 -9.85
C ILE A 874 39.75 -27.92 -9.16
N GLU A 875 40.96 -27.93 -9.73
CA GLU A 875 42.16 -28.54 -9.13
C GLU A 875 42.47 -27.90 -7.76
N ALA A 876 42.38 -26.56 -7.65
CA ALA A 876 42.61 -25.85 -6.40
C ALA A 876 41.63 -26.24 -5.29
N ILE A 877 40.38 -26.57 -5.61
CA ILE A 877 39.33 -26.94 -4.65
C ILE A 877 39.10 -28.45 -4.54
N SER A 878 39.85 -29.26 -5.29
CA SER A 878 39.62 -30.71 -5.45
C SER A 878 39.56 -31.45 -4.12
N SER A 879 40.49 -31.16 -3.20
CA SER A 879 40.54 -31.79 -1.87
C SER A 879 39.27 -31.58 -1.05
N ILE A 880 38.71 -30.39 -1.11
CA ILE A 880 37.44 -30.03 -0.42
C ILE A 880 36.29 -30.79 -1.04
N VAL A 881 36.15 -30.75 -2.36
CA VAL A 881 35.07 -31.42 -3.09
C VAL A 881 35.11 -32.94 -2.86
N LEU A 882 36.25 -33.59 -3.05
CA LEU A 882 36.42 -35.02 -2.83
C LEU A 882 36.07 -35.49 -1.45
N SER A 883 36.50 -34.69 -0.43
CA SER A 883 36.19 -34.96 0.96
C SER A 883 34.70 -34.84 1.29
N GLU A 884 34.04 -33.82 0.74
CA GLU A 884 32.62 -33.54 0.99
C GLU A 884 31.68 -34.55 0.34
N ILE A 885 31.97 -34.93 -0.88
CA ILE A 885 31.17 -35.92 -1.62
C ILE A 885 31.59 -37.37 -1.39
N ASN A 886 32.69 -37.60 -0.65
CA ASN A 886 33.32 -38.93 -0.41
C ASN A 886 33.55 -39.71 -1.73
N VAL A 887 34.33 -39.13 -2.62
CA VAL A 887 34.76 -39.70 -3.88
C VAL A 887 36.29 -39.71 -3.90
N LYS A 888 36.90 -40.71 -4.56
CA LYS A 888 38.34 -40.88 -4.56
C LYS A 888 39.09 -39.99 -5.53
N GLU A 889 38.48 -39.72 -6.71
CA GLU A 889 39.15 -38.94 -7.77
C GLU A 889 38.19 -38.07 -8.56
N ILE A 890 38.72 -36.95 -9.11
CA ILE A 890 38.07 -36.12 -10.11
C ILE A 890 38.72 -36.43 -11.45
N ALA A 891 37.90 -36.80 -12.47
CA ALA A 891 38.32 -36.86 -13.84
C ALA A 891 37.84 -35.65 -14.65
N TYR A 892 38.72 -35.02 -15.37
CA TYR A 892 38.39 -33.87 -16.21
C TYR A 892 38.06 -34.37 -17.63
N LEU A 893 36.89 -33.97 -18.12
CA LEU A 893 36.47 -34.25 -19.49
C LEU A 893 36.72 -33.02 -20.34
N THR A 894 37.63 -33.13 -21.30
CA THR A 894 37.97 -32.07 -22.29
C THR A 894 37.17 -32.27 -23.58
N GLU A 895 37.14 -31.23 -24.42
CA GLU A 895 36.39 -31.28 -25.72
C GLU A 895 36.71 -32.45 -26.63
N ASN A 896 37.84 -33.09 -26.47
CA ASN A 896 38.29 -34.25 -27.26
C ASN A 896 37.87 -35.61 -26.69
N SER A 897 37.11 -35.64 -25.61
CA SER A 897 36.58 -36.88 -25.09
C SER A 897 35.27 -37.23 -25.81
N ASP A 898 35.29 -38.34 -26.55
CA ASP A 898 34.15 -38.89 -27.34
C ASP A 898 32.90 -39.22 -26.50
N VAL A 899 32.87 -38.80 -25.28
CA VAL A 899 31.89 -39.20 -24.24
C VAL A 899 30.81 -38.17 -24.00
N LEU A 900 30.94 -36.95 -24.52
CA LEU A 900 30.05 -35.81 -24.20
C LEU A 900 29.12 -35.47 -25.38
N THR A 901 27.91 -35.98 -25.36
CA THR A 901 26.83 -35.41 -26.20
C THR A 901 26.17 -34.25 -25.47
N LYS A 902 26.32 -33.05 -26.02
CA LYS A 902 25.67 -31.84 -25.47
C LYS A 902 24.21 -31.80 -25.91
N LYS A 903 23.34 -31.41 -25.00
CA LYS A 903 21.91 -31.07 -25.23
C LYS A 903 21.71 -29.60 -24.93
N ILE A 904 20.84 -28.95 -25.68
CA ILE A 904 20.53 -27.54 -25.51
C ILE A 904 19.02 -27.37 -25.35
N LYS A 905 18.64 -26.44 -24.48
CA LYS A 905 17.25 -26.05 -24.27
C LYS A 905 17.14 -24.50 -24.22
N PRO A 906 16.01 -23.94 -24.65
CA PRO A 906 15.77 -22.53 -24.54
C PRO A 906 15.60 -22.13 -23.07
N ASN A 907 16.21 -20.99 -22.65
CA ASN A 907 16.00 -20.38 -21.35
C ASN A 907 14.81 -19.41 -21.43
N PHE A 908 13.64 -19.88 -21.06
CA PHE A 908 12.42 -19.09 -21.13
C PHE A 908 12.40 -17.84 -20.25
N LYS A 909 13.22 -17.79 -19.20
CA LYS A 909 13.31 -16.64 -18.30
C LYS A 909 13.97 -15.42 -18.96
N THR A 910 14.97 -15.66 -19.80
CA THR A 910 15.69 -14.60 -20.52
C THR A 910 15.08 -14.32 -21.89
N LEU A 911 14.66 -15.35 -22.61
CA LEU A 911 14.05 -15.21 -23.92
C LEU A 911 12.69 -14.55 -23.91
N GLY A 912 11.85 -14.81 -22.88
CA GLY A 912 10.49 -14.28 -22.80
C GLY A 912 10.42 -12.75 -22.85
N PRO A 913 11.16 -12.04 -21.99
CA PRO A 913 11.22 -10.58 -22.03
C PRO A 913 11.83 -10.00 -23.30
N LYS A 914 12.78 -10.71 -23.94
CA LYS A 914 13.47 -10.24 -25.14
C LYS A 914 12.65 -10.39 -26.40
N PHE A 915 11.98 -11.53 -26.60
CA PHE A 915 11.43 -11.96 -27.89
C PHE A 915 9.94 -12.30 -27.91
N GLY A 916 9.22 -12.24 -26.81
CA GLY A 916 7.78 -12.36 -26.69
C GLY A 916 7.04 -13.18 -27.76
N LYS A 917 6.64 -12.56 -28.86
CA LYS A 917 5.85 -13.18 -29.94
C LYS A 917 6.62 -14.25 -30.75
N ASP A 918 7.94 -14.15 -30.79
CA ASP A 918 8.80 -15.05 -31.60
C ASP A 918 9.31 -16.25 -30.81
N MET A 919 8.94 -16.39 -29.56
CA MET A 919 9.35 -17.45 -28.64
C MET A 919 9.16 -18.87 -29.20
N LYS A 920 8.06 -19.12 -29.91
CA LYS A 920 7.75 -20.45 -30.48
C LYS A 920 8.72 -20.82 -31.59
N LEU A 921 9.08 -19.85 -32.42
CA LEU A 921 10.08 -20.02 -33.48
C LEU A 921 11.46 -20.25 -32.87
N ILE A 922 11.90 -19.39 -31.96
CA ILE A 922 13.22 -19.46 -31.32
C ILE A 922 13.39 -20.77 -30.55
N SER A 923 12.41 -21.16 -29.75
CA SER A 923 12.42 -22.43 -29.02
C SER A 923 12.51 -23.64 -29.96
N GLY A 924 11.80 -23.62 -31.11
CA GLY A 924 11.87 -24.68 -32.13
C GLY A 924 13.25 -24.81 -32.76
N VAL A 925 13.90 -23.69 -33.06
CA VAL A 925 15.26 -23.68 -33.64
C VAL A 925 16.29 -24.14 -32.61
N ILE A 926 16.25 -23.61 -31.37
CA ILE A 926 17.20 -24.00 -30.30
C ILE A 926 17.15 -25.50 -30.02
N THR A 927 15.95 -26.12 -30.00
CA THR A 927 15.81 -27.56 -29.73
C THR A 927 16.36 -28.43 -30.85
N GLN A 928 16.60 -27.87 -32.05
CA GLN A 928 17.15 -28.57 -33.20
C GLN A 928 18.64 -28.27 -33.43
N PHE A 929 19.30 -27.56 -32.53
CA PHE A 929 20.72 -27.25 -32.66
C PHE A 929 21.55 -28.53 -32.74
N SER A 930 22.41 -28.56 -33.77
CA SER A 930 23.46 -29.60 -33.90
C SER A 930 24.59 -29.37 -32.89
N SER A 931 25.45 -30.37 -32.70
CA SER A 931 26.64 -30.21 -31.86
C SER A 931 27.52 -29.05 -32.32
N ASP A 932 27.57 -28.76 -33.62
CA ASP A 932 28.34 -27.63 -34.14
C ASP A 932 27.69 -26.28 -33.83
N ASN A 933 26.35 -26.16 -33.88
CA ASN A 933 25.64 -24.98 -33.50
C ASN A 933 25.82 -24.68 -31.98
N ILE A 934 25.83 -25.73 -31.15
CA ILE A 934 26.09 -25.59 -29.71
C ILE A 934 27.52 -25.11 -29.46
N LYS A 935 28.52 -25.68 -30.17
CA LYS A 935 29.91 -25.23 -30.08
C LYS A 935 30.08 -23.78 -30.53
N GLN A 936 29.37 -23.38 -31.57
CA GLN A 936 29.41 -21.99 -32.08
C GLN A 936 28.93 -20.99 -31.05
N ILE A 937 27.74 -21.19 -30.44
CA ILE A 937 27.22 -20.25 -29.45
C ILE A 937 28.06 -20.23 -28.16
N GLU A 938 28.67 -21.35 -27.77
CA GLU A 938 29.60 -21.38 -26.63
C GLU A 938 30.88 -20.60 -26.89
N LYS A 939 31.39 -20.65 -28.13
CA LYS A 939 32.64 -19.99 -28.53
C LYS A 939 32.45 -18.51 -28.82
N GLU A 940 31.38 -18.15 -29.51
CA GLU A 940 31.12 -16.79 -29.98
C GLU A 940 30.30 -15.95 -28.99
N GLY A 941 29.66 -16.61 -28.00
CA GLY A 941 28.78 -15.99 -27.02
C GLY A 941 27.41 -15.61 -27.58
N ILE A 942 27.23 -15.63 -28.90
CA ILE A 942 26.00 -15.28 -29.62
C ILE A 942 25.74 -16.27 -30.75
N TYR A 943 24.47 -16.39 -31.14
CA TYR A 943 24.06 -17.16 -32.32
C TYR A 943 22.95 -16.47 -33.08
N LYS A 944 23.14 -16.32 -34.41
CA LYS A 944 22.17 -15.63 -35.26
C LYS A 944 21.17 -16.67 -35.82
N ILE A 945 19.95 -16.61 -35.35
CA ILE A 945 18.85 -17.51 -35.80
C ILE A 945 18.37 -17.08 -37.20
N ASN A 946 18.24 -15.77 -37.43
CA ASN A 946 17.93 -15.16 -38.73
C ASN A 946 18.43 -13.71 -38.75
N ASP A 947 18.10 -12.93 -39.80
CA ASP A 947 18.59 -11.54 -39.96
C ASP A 947 18.11 -10.57 -38.92
N THR A 948 17.06 -10.89 -38.18
CA THR A 948 16.42 -10.04 -37.15
C THR A 948 16.56 -10.56 -35.73
N ILE A 949 16.89 -11.86 -35.53
CA ILE A 949 16.92 -12.52 -34.24
C ILE A 949 18.33 -13.08 -33.99
N THR A 950 18.98 -12.53 -32.98
CA THR A 950 20.24 -13.01 -32.43
C THR A 950 20.03 -13.35 -30.96
N ILE A 951 20.39 -14.55 -30.53
CA ILE A 951 20.37 -15.01 -29.15
C ILE A 951 21.79 -15.01 -28.58
N ASP A 952 21.91 -14.83 -27.29
CA ASP A 952 23.19 -14.96 -26.59
C ASP A 952 23.23 -16.22 -25.71
N LEU A 953 24.41 -16.50 -25.16
CA LEU A 953 24.66 -17.71 -24.37
C LEU A 953 23.75 -17.81 -23.13
N THR A 954 23.27 -16.68 -22.59
CA THR A 954 22.33 -16.66 -21.45
C THR A 954 20.91 -17.05 -21.84
N ASP A 955 20.60 -17.01 -23.13
CA ASP A 955 19.29 -17.37 -23.68
C ASP A 955 19.09 -18.88 -23.87
N VAL A 956 20.13 -19.67 -23.60
CA VAL A 956 20.12 -21.12 -23.75
C VAL A 956 20.65 -21.82 -22.50
N GLU A 957 20.15 -23.01 -22.23
CA GLU A 957 20.65 -23.91 -21.20
C GLU A 957 21.31 -25.12 -21.91
N ILE A 958 22.65 -25.21 -21.83
CA ILE A 958 23.42 -26.31 -22.41
C ILE A 958 23.67 -27.32 -21.30
N SER A 959 23.37 -28.60 -21.58
CA SER A 959 23.53 -29.73 -20.67
C SER A 959 24.22 -30.91 -21.37
N SER A 960 24.87 -31.74 -20.59
CA SER A 960 25.46 -33.00 -21.13
C SER A 960 24.41 -34.11 -21.10
N ALA A 961 24.45 -35.00 -22.11
CA ALA A 961 23.65 -36.23 -22.13
C ALA A 961 24.31 -37.31 -21.25
N ASP A 962 23.53 -38.35 -20.94
CA ASP A 962 23.94 -39.46 -20.07
C ASP A 962 25.23 -40.13 -20.57
N ILE A 963 26.18 -40.31 -19.66
CA ILE A 963 27.41 -41.05 -19.86
C ILE A 963 27.12 -42.50 -19.42
N PRO A 964 27.41 -43.55 -20.26
CA PRO A 964 27.17 -44.93 -19.85
C PRO A 964 27.81 -45.27 -18.50
N GLY A 965 27.04 -45.82 -17.56
CA GLY A 965 27.49 -46.19 -16.19
C GLY A 965 27.57 -45.05 -15.20
N CYS A 966 27.18 -43.79 -15.59
CA CYS A 966 27.22 -42.64 -14.75
C CYS A 966 25.86 -41.94 -14.73
N ILE A 967 25.58 -41.29 -13.63
CA ILE A 967 24.43 -40.40 -13.48
C ILE A 967 24.88 -38.92 -13.55
N VAL A 968 24.13 -38.11 -14.25
CA VAL A 968 24.53 -36.72 -14.56
C VAL A 968 23.55 -35.71 -13.95
N ALA A 969 24.10 -34.60 -13.48
CA ALA A 969 23.35 -33.42 -13.10
C ALA A 969 24.05 -32.15 -13.57
N ASN A 970 23.27 -31.09 -13.83
CA ASN A 970 23.81 -29.77 -14.18
C ASN A 970 23.01 -28.67 -13.49
N ASN A 971 23.70 -27.59 -13.12
CA ASN A 971 23.14 -26.35 -12.66
C ASN A 971 24.18 -25.23 -12.82
N ASP A 972 23.71 -24.00 -13.14
CA ASP A 972 24.57 -22.79 -13.21
C ASP A 972 25.84 -22.98 -14.03
N GLY A 973 25.75 -23.62 -15.19
CA GLY A 973 26.89 -23.84 -16.07
C GLY A 973 27.88 -24.94 -15.63
N VAL A 974 27.62 -25.57 -14.50
CA VAL A 974 28.43 -26.69 -13.99
C VAL A 974 27.70 -28.00 -14.25
N THR A 975 28.42 -28.96 -14.88
CA THR A 975 27.92 -30.33 -15.08
C THR A 975 28.79 -31.27 -14.27
N VAL A 976 28.18 -32.25 -13.60
CA VAL A 976 28.89 -33.33 -12.94
C VAL A 976 28.30 -34.68 -13.35
N ALA A 977 29.16 -35.66 -13.56
CA ALA A 977 28.77 -37.05 -13.78
C ALA A 977 29.39 -37.94 -12.68
N LEU A 978 28.59 -38.73 -12.00
CA LEU A 978 28.99 -39.50 -10.84
C LEU A 978 28.97 -40.99 -11.24
N ASP A 979 30.14 -41.64 -11.13
CA ASP A 979 30.25 -43.10 -11.27
C ASP A 979 29.70 -43.79 -10.02
N ILE A 980 28.66 -44.57 -10.18
CA ILE A 980 27.98 -45.27 -9.11
C ILE A 980 28.38 -46.75 -8.97
N THR A 981 29.37 -47.19 -9.73
CA THR A 981 29.89 -48.56 -9.68
C THR A 981 30.64 -48.81 -8.37
N LEU A 982 30.28 -49.86 -7.66
CA LEU A 982 30.89 -50.23 -6.38
C LEU A 982 31.82 -51.45 -6.49
N SER A 983 33.12 -51.23 -6.31
CA SER A 983 34.11 -52.32 -6.14
C SER A 983 33.96 -52.97 -4.76
N ALA A 984 34.61 -54.14 -4.58
CA ALA A 984 34.64 -54.83 -3.28
C ALA A 984 35.23 -53.91 -2.16
N ASP A 985 36.36 -53.26 -2.44
CA ASP A 985 37.06 -52.38 -1.52
C ASP A 985 36.21 -51.16 -1.08
N LEU A 986 35.46 -50.57 -2.03
CA LEU A 986 34.55 -49.47 -1.73
C LEU A 986 33.38 -49.87 -0.85
N LYS A 987 32.87 -51.13 -1.03
CA LYS A 987 31.82 -51.65 -0.15
C LYS A 987 32.31 -51.90 1.26
N GLU A 988 33.51 -52.47 1.42
CA GLU A 988 34.16 -52.72 2.72
C GLU A 988 34.42 -51.39 3.45
N GLU A 989 34.99 -50.41 2.76
CA GLU A 989 35.21 -49.08 3.34
C GLU A 989 33.86 -48.44 3.76
N GLY A 990 32.81 -48.61 2.97
CA GLY A 990 31.46 -48.16 3.26
C GLY A 990 30.91 -48.77 4.56
N LEU A 991 31.09 -50.08 4.74
CA LEU A 991 30.69 -50.82 5.93
C LEU A 991 31.46 -50.34 7.16
N ALA A 992 32.78 -50.13 7.06
CA ALA A 992 33.61 -49.62 8.13
C ALA A 992 33.15 -48.23 8.60
N ARG A 993 32.82 -47.32 7.64
CA ARG A 993 32.31 -45.99 7.96
C ARG A 993 30.90 -46.03 8.55
N GLU A 994 30.03 -46.92 8.15
CA GLU A 994 28.72 -47.14 8.76
C GLU A 994 28.84 -47.68 10.20
N PHE A 995 29.77 -48.60 10.45
CA PHE A 995 30.06 -49.11 11.76
C PHE A 995 30.52 -48.01 12.73
N ILE A 996 31.49 -47.18 12.29
CA ILE A 996 31.94 -46.05 13.06
C ILE A 996 30.76 -45.09 13.43
N ASN A 997 29.91 -44.82 12.44
CA ASN A 997 28.74 -43.96 12.65
C ASN A 997 27.77 -44.57 13.69
N ARG A 998 27.53 -45.85 13.66
CA ARG A 998 26.67 -46.52 14.62
C ARG A 998 27.23 -46.48 16.05
N VAL A 999 28.53 -46.69 16.19
CA VAL A 999 29.21 -46.50 17.47
C VAL A 999 29.07 -45.07 18.00
N GLN A 1000 29.25 -44.07 17.15
CA GLN A 1000 29.08 -42.64 17.54
C GLN A 1000 27.64 -42.31 17.96
N ASN A 1001 26.64 -42.89 17.27
CA ASN A 1001 25.26 -42.74 17.69
C ASN A 1001 24.97 -43.41 19.05
N LEU A 1002 25.48 -44.63 19.27
CA LEU A 1002 25.34 -45.30 20.55
C LEU A 1002 25.97 -44.49 21.71
N ARG A 1003 27.14 -43.86 21.47
CA ARG A 1003 27.75 -42.96 22.44
C ARG A 1003 26.81 -41.80 22.79
N LYS A 1004 26.25 -41.16 21.80
CA LYS A 1004 25.33 -40.05 21.97
C LYS A 1004 24.08 -40.47 22.73
N ASP A 1005 23.47 -41.58 22.31
CA ASP A 1005 22.23 -42.08 22.90
C ASP A 1005 22.40 -42.54 24.38
N ASN A 1006 23.64 -42.96 24.76
CA ASN A 1006 24.00 -43.28 26.12
C ASN A 1006 24.56 -42.10 26.92
N GLY A 1007 24.45 -40.87 26.42
CA GLY A 1007 24.80 -39.65 27.14
C GLY A 1007 26.30 -39.38 27.33
N PHE A 1008 27.20 -40.07 26.60
CA PHE A 1008 28.62 -39.82 26.65
C PHE A 1008 28.99 -38.43 26.17
N LYS A 1009 29.88 -37.76 26.87
CA LYS A 1009 30.44 -36.49 26.46
C LYS A 1009 31.33 -36.65 25.23
N VAL A 1010 31.49 -35.58 24.46
CA VAL A 1010 32.37 -35.60 23.27
C VAL A 1010 33.81 -35.96 23.61
N THR A 1011 34.28 -35.61 24.79
CA THR A 1011 35.65 -35.89 25.31
C THR A 1011 35.82 -37.26 25.90
N ASP A 1012 34.78 -38.04 26.18
CA ASP A 1012 34.84 -39.33 26.80
C ASP A 1012 35.57 -40.36 25.91
N LYS A 1013 36.47 -41.12 26.48
CA LYS A 1013 37.09 -42.29 25.85
C LYS A 1013 36.26 -43.51 26.16
N VAL A 1014 35.95 -44.35 25.17
CA VAL A 1014 35.15 -45.56 25.32
C VAL A 1014 35.88 -46.77 24.77
N ASN A 1015 35.71 -47.91 25.40
CA ASN A 1015 36.13 -49.22 24.87
C ASN A 1015 34.99 -49.80 24.07
N ILE A 1016 35.30 -50.31 22.87
CA ILE A 1016 34.33 -50.94 21.99
C ILE A 1016 34.59 -52.46 22.00
N LEU A 1017 33.61 -53.20 22.46
CA LEU A 1017 33.62 -54.65 22.41
C LEU A 1017 32.71 -55.09 21.27
N VAL A 1018 33.21 -55.93 20.40
CA VAL A 1018 32.49 -56.49 19.22
C VAL A 1018 32.43 -57.99 19.37
N GLU A 1019 31.24 -58.56 19.44
CA GLU A 1019 31.03 -60.00 19.34
C GLU A 1019 31.21 -60.45 17.89
N ASN A 1020 32.02 -61.46 17.72
CA ASN A 1020 32.23 -62.12 16.44
C ASN A 1020 31.26 -63.33 16.34
N ASN A 1021 30.10 -63.12 15.74
CA ASN A 1021 29.10 -64.18 15.50
C ASN A 1021 29.27 -64.73 14.12
#